data_0641227f4ad3df96cefda150b3160b0b
#
_entry.id   0641227f4ad3df96cefda150b3160b0b
#
_cell.length_a   1.000
_cell.length_b   1.000
_cell.length_c   1.000
_cell.angle_alpha   90.00
_cell.angle_beta   90.00
_cell.angle_gamma   90.00
#
_symmetry.space_group_name_H-M   'P 1'
#
loop_
_entity.id
_entity.type
_entity.pdbx_description
1 polymer ?
#
loop_
_entity_poly.entity_id
_entity_poly.type
_entity_poly.pdbx_seq_one_letter_code
_entity_poly.pdbx_strand_id
1 'polypeptide(L)'
;MNPNDVVSPYSTVPDILTKRAAEFPDKVYLYFAEKQWTYKEFHELTNQVADSFKKLGLQKGSHVAILIPNSPEFLFFWFGAMKAGLVGVTLNTLLKADELEFIINDSDATVLCTTPQYRKMLDPSWKELSKIKTVLFASEEPHPDYPNAVLIKDFIAGGNKNFSTEVNPDDHASMIYTSGTTGHPKGVILRHRNIMYNSYVAPRYIDLQKEDKALCIMPLFHVNAQIASMMATMQAGASVVLEEMFKPRSFIQTLKKYKCTTFSGVPTIYNYLNEMKEAEGEDLSFLKACICGAAPMPVEVYHKFENKFKAKIIEGYGLSEGTCVSSLNPINGVRKIGSIGLPIDGQEMAIWDNDNNPLPDGEIGEIVISGPNMMLGYYKKEDENKKTFVNGWMRTGDLGYRDKDGYYFIVGRKKEMIISGGENIYPKEIEEVLYKDDDILDCAIVGIPDKTYGEAVGAFIIPKAGSTLTEKDIKTYLRPKIAGYKFPKIIEIVTELPKTATGKIQKNKIVEEYVGNLKLITKVDGHVNIQYKWVYGSALGKFYNALRTEGKFYGIKCPKCQGVQCPPKAFCGICYVECTEFVELPNVGVVETFTTVHMEFPGQPRKPPYTYGYIKIDGSHTHIYHIIADIEEKDIHVGLRVEPVWELPEKRKGTLYDIQYFKPVGK
;
A
#
# COMPACT_ATOMS: atom_id res chain seq x y z
N MET A 1 -34.87 -15.55 3.15
CA MET A 1 -35.32 -15.41 4.56
C MET A 1 -35.59 -13.95 4.84
N ASN A 2 -36.64 -13.64 5.59
CA ASN A 2 -36.85 -12.26 6.02
C ASN A 2 -35.64 -11.83 6.90
N PRO A 3 -35.05 -10.64 6.71
CA PRO A 3 -33.95 -10.15 7.53
C PRO A 3 -34.17 -10.27 9.05
N ASN A 4 -35.44 -10.22 9.47
CA ASN A 4 -35.81 -10.34 10.88
C ASN A 4 -35.85 -11.78 11.43
N ASP A 5 -35.68 -12.79 10.57
CA ASP A 5 -35.77 -14.21 10.98
C ASP A 5 -34.39 -14.80 11.32
N VAL A 6 -33.31 -14.04 11.09
CA VAL A 6 -31.92 -14.49 11.35
C VAL A 6 -31.47 -13.96 12.70
N VAL A 7 -31.78 -14.68 13.75
CA VAL A 7 -31.43 -14.31 15.13
C VAL A 7 -30.48 -15.36 15.71
N SER A 8 -29.35 -14.91 16.26
CA SER A 8 -28.47 -15.78 17.03
C SER A 8 -29.21 -16.34 18.25
N PRO A 9 -29.06 -17.64 18.61
CA PRO A 9 -29.63 -18.20 19.83
C PRO A 9 -28.99 -17.64 21.10
N TYR A 10 -27.97 -16.80 20.96
CA TYR A 10 -27.27 -16.12 22.04
C TYR A 10 -27.42 -14.61 21.89
N SER A 11 -27.73 -13.93 23.00
CA SER A 11 -28.03 -12.51 23.00
C SER A 11 -26.79 -11.63 23.10
N THR A 12 -25.75 -12.10 23.79
CA THR A 12 -24.50 -11.34 24.07
C THR A 12 -23.28 -12.25 24.06
N VAL A 13 -22.09 -11.65 23.99
CA VAL A 13 -20.81 -12.40 24.08
C VAL A 13 -20.66 -13.12 25.41
N PRO A 14 -20.99 -12.56 26.58
CA PRO A 14 -21.04 -13.33 27.85
C PRO A 14 -22.01 -14.51 27.80
N ASP A 15 -23.19 -14.35 27.18
CA ASP A 15 -24.20 -15.40 27.09
C ASP A 15 -23.69 -16.64 26.34
N ILE A 16 -23.12 -16.45 25.15
CA ILE A 16 -22.57 -17.59 24.38
C ILE A 16 -21.43 -18.29 25.11
N LEU A 17 -20.51 -17.53 25.75
CA LEU A 17 -19.40 -18.13 26.52
C LEU A 17 -19.93 -19.02 27.65
N THR A 18 -20.93 -18.54 28.39
CA THR A 18 -21.55 -19.28 29.50
C THR A 18 -22.22 -20.56 28.99
N LYS A 19 -23.03 -20.46 27.94
CA LYS A 19 -23.75 -21.62 27.37
C LYS A 19 -22.81 -22.65 26.76
N ARG A 20 -21.79 -22.19 26.02
CA ARG A 20 -20.79 -23.11 25.40
C ARG A 20 -19.91 -23.82 26.46
N ALA A 21 -19.54 -23.13 27.53
CA ALA A 21 -18.82 -23.75 28.65
C ALA A 21 -19.66 -24.81 29.36
N ALA A 22 -20.97 -24.63 29.45
CA ALA A 22 -21.87 -25.65 29.99
C ALA A 22 -22.12 -26.82 29.02
N GLU A 23 -22.20 -26.52 27.70
CA GLU A 23 -22.46 -27.56 26.68
C GLU A 23 -21.22 -28.43 26.38
N PHE A 24 -20.01 -27.84 26.39
CA PHE A 24 -18.78 -28.49 26.00
C PHE A 24 -17.66 -28.26 27.05
N PRO A 25 -17.84 -28.54 28.33
CA PRO A 25 -16.91 -28.13 29.42
C PRO A 25 -15.47 -28.59 29.18
N ASP A 26 -15.29 -29.83 28.76
CA ASP A 26 -14.00 -30.49 28.62
C ASP A 26 -13.40 -30.38 27.21
N LYS A 27 -14.15 -29.81 26.26
CA LYS A 27 -13.67 -29.62 24.91
C LYS A 27 -12.70 -28.44 24.86
N VAL A 28 -11.57 -28.62 24.15
CA VAL A 28 -10.59 -27.54 23.94
C VAL A 28 -11.18 -26.50 22.98
N TYR A 29 -11.28 -25.27 23.44
CA TYR A 29 -11.65 -24.14 22.63
C TYR A 29 -10.43 -23.48 21.97
N LEU A 30 -9.38 -23.21 22.76
CA LEU A 30 -8.20 -22.46 22.32
C LEU A 30 -6.95 -23.30 22.43
N TYR A 31 -6.18 -23.37 21.34
CA TYR A 31 -4.80 -23.84 21.29
C TYR A 31 -3.86 -22.66 21.03
N PHE A 32 -2.75 -22.57 21.77
CA PHE A 32 -1.69 -21.60 21.52
C PHE A 32 -0.34 -22.18 21.93
N ALA A 33 0.58 -22.31 20.96
CA ALA A 33 1.83 -23.06 21.14
C ALA A 33 1.57 -24.43 21.76
N GLU A 34 2.20 -24.76 22.92
CA GLU A 34 2.02 -26.04 23.64
C GLU A 34 0.92 -25.96 24.71
N LYS A 35 0.22 -24.82 24.84
CA LYS A 35 -0.86 -24.62 25.82
C LYS A 35 -2.24 -24.77 25.15
N GLN A 36 -3.20 -25.18 25.98
CA GLN A 36 -4.60 -25.27 25.53
C GLN A 36 -5.54 -24.93 26.68
N TRP A 37 -6.73 -24.47 26.31
CA TRP A 37 -7.81 -24.13 27.25
C TRP A 37 -9.11 -24.75 26.76
N THR A 38 -9.79 -25.48 27.64
CA THR A 38 -11.15 -25.96 27.40
C THR A 38 -12.14 -24.79 27.41
N TYR A 39 -13.33 -25.01 26.95
CA TYR A 39 -14.42 -24.03 27.04
C TYR A 39 -14.67 -23.58 28.47
N LYS A 40 -14.64 -24.52 29.43
CA LYS A 40 -14.81 -24.24 30.85
C LYS A 40 -13.65 -23.39 31.38
N GLU A 41 -12.42 -23.81 31.16
CA GLU A 41 -11.24 -23.06 31.64
C GLU A 41 -11.18 -21.66 31.07
N PHE A 42 -11.45 -21.52 29.77
CA PHE A 42 -11.50 -20.21 29.10
C PHE A 42 -12.61 -19.32 29.67
N HIS A 43 -13.79 -19.89 29.94
CA HIS A 43 -14.90 -19.20 30.59
C HIS A 43 -14.54 -18.74 32.01
N GLU A 44 -13.95 -19.61 32.82
CA GLU A 44 -13.54 -19.28 34.21
C GLU A 44 -12.48 -18.17 34.23
N LEU A 45 -11.44 -18.28 33.37
CA LEU A 45 -10.40 -17.26 33.29
C LEU A 45 -10.96 -15.89 32.85
N THR A 46 -11.84 -15.87 31.86
CA THR A 46 -12.46 -14.60 31.42
C THR A 46 -13.43 -14.04 32.47
N ASN A 47 -14.05 -14.87 33.33
CA ASN A 47 -14.83 -14.41 34.50
C ASN A 47 -13.90 -13.78 35.54
N GLN A 48 -12.74 -14.38 35.83
CA GLN A 48 -11.78 -13.82 36.77
C GLN A 48 -11.30 -12.43 36.30
N VAL A 49 -10.97 -12.30 35.03
CA VAL A 49 -10.58 -11.01 34.42
C VAL A 49 -11.72 -9.98 34.56
N ALA A 50 -12.97 -10.38 34.28
CA ALA A 50 -14.13 -9.49 34.38
C ALA A 50 -14.36 -9.01 35.82
N ASP A 51 -14.28 -9.91 36.81
CA ASP A 51 -14.40 -9.54 38.22
C ASP A 51 -13.28 -8.60 38.66
N SER A 52 -12.04 -8.86 38.21
CA SER A 52 -10.90 -8.01 38.53
C SER A 52 -11.04 -6.61 37.92
N PHE A 53 -11.61 -6.47 36.71
CA PHE A 53 -11.97 -5.17 36.15
C PHE A 53 -13.00 -4.43 37.03
N LYS A 54 -14.00 -5.14 37.55
CA LYS A 54 -14.98 -4.53 38.46
C LYS A 54 -14.35 -4.08 39.78
N LYS A 55 -13.38 -4.85 40.31
CA LYS A 55 -12.61 -4.46 41.50
C LYS A 55 -11.76 -3.22 41.32
N LEU A 56 -11.37 -2.87 40.08
CA LEU A 56 -10.74 -1.58 39.75
C LEU A 56 -11.74 -0.40 39.83
N GLY A 57 -13.03 -0.64 40.08
CA GLY A 57 -14.05 0.39 40.15
C GLY A 57 -14.59 0.86 38.78
N LEU A 58 -14.28 0.13 37.69
CA LEU A 58 -14.74 0.46 36.34
C LEU A 58 -16.27 0.32 36.25
N GLN A 59 -16.90 1.32 35.69
CA GLN A 59 -18.35 1.35 35.46
C GLN A 59 -18.68 0.69 34.12
N LYS A 60 -19.92 0.23 33.97
CA LYS A 60 -20.44 -0.26 32.69
C LYS A 60 -20.22 0.79 31.59
N GLY A 61 -19.71 0.38 30.45
CA GLY A 61 -19.33 1.23 29.34
C GLY A 61 -17.96 1.92 29.45
N SER A 62 -17.20 1.71 30.55
CA SER A 62 -15.80 2.18 30.59
C SER A 62 -14.94 1.49 29.55
N HIS A 63 -13.94 2.20 29.02
CA HIS A 63 -13.08 1.71 27.94
C HIS A 63 -11.75 1.16 28.46
N VAL A 64 -11.35 0.02 27.90
CA VAL A 64 -10.10 -0.70 28.19
C VAL A 64 -9.30 -0.82 26.92
N ALA A 65 -8.17 -0.12 26.82
CA ALA A 65 -7.25 -0.20 25.68
C ALA A 65 -6.43 -1.50 25.76
N ILE A 66 -6.35 -2.24 24.66
CA ILE A 66 -5.64 -3.53 24.57
C ILE A 66 -4.58 -3.42 23.46
N LEU A 67 -3.32 -3.26 23.87
CA LEU A 67 -2.12 -3.21 23.01
C LEU A 67 -1.27 -4.46 23.26
N ILE A 68 -1.75 -5.59 22.78
CA ILE A 68 -1.15 -6.91 22.98
C ILE A 68 -1.11 -7.65 21.62
N PRO A 69 -0.04 -8.39 21.28
CA PRO A 69 -0.03 -9.21 20.07
C PRO A 69 -1.01 -10.40 20.21
N ASN A 70 -1.14 -11.18 19.13
CA ASN A 70 -1.93 -12.40 19.21
C ASN A 70 -1.41 -13.29 20.34
N SER A 71 -2.20 -13.43 21.36
CA SER A 71 -1.90 -14.26 22.53
C SER A 71 -3.19 -14.60 23.28
N PRO A 72 -3.16 -15.60 24.16
CA PRO A 72 -4.29 -15.90 25.04
C PRO A 72 -4.66 -14.72 25.94
N GLU A 73 -3.69 -13.94 26.38
CA GLU A 73 -3.88 -12.78 27.26
C GLU A 73 -4.71 -11.68 26.57
N PHE A 74 -4.49 -11.45 25.26
CA PHE A 74 -5.35 -10.57 24.48
C PHE A 74 -6.82 -11.00 24.59
N LEU A 75 -7.07 -12.29 24.38
CA LEU A 75 -8.42 -12.85 24.45
C LEU A 75 -9.02 -12.77 25.86
N PHE A 76 -8.23 -13.04 26.90
CA PHE A 76 -8.70 -12.93 28.27
C PHE A 76 -9.12 -11.50 28.62
N PHE A 77 -8.37 -10.50 28.19
CA PHE A 77 -8.74 -9.10 28.41
C PHE A 77 -9.93 -8.69 27.54
N TRP A 78 -9.97 -9.07 26.27
CA TRP A 78 -11.05 -8.68 25.36
C TRP A 78 -12.39 -9.29 25.78
N PHE A 79 -12.43 -10.60 26.02
CA PHE A 79 -13.65 -11.26 26.51
C PHE A 79 -13.99 -10.86 27.96
N GLY A 80 -13.00 -10.69 28.81
CA GLY A 80 -13.20 -10.24 30.19
C GLY A 80 -13.77 -8.83 30.27
N ALA A 81 -13.32 -7.91 29.44
CA ALA A 81 -13.89 -6.57 29.32
C ALA A 81 -15.39 -6.64 28.94
N MET A 82 -15.73 -7.38 27.88
CA MET A 82 -17.11 -7.57 27.45
C MET A 82 -17.98 -8.24 28.52
N LYS A 83 -17.44 -9.23 29.27
CA LYS A 83 -18.15 -9.85 30.38
C LYS A 83 -18.39 -8.90 31.55
N ALA A 84 -17.51 -7.95 31.77
CA ALA A 84 -17.68 -6.91 32.80
C ALA A 84 -18.61 -5.78 32.35
N GLY A 85 -19.15 -5.81 31.12
CA GLY A 85 -19.94 -4.72 30.53
C GLY A 85 -19.08 -3.52 30.13
N LEU A 86 -17.80 -3.72 29.89
CA LEU A 86 -16.85 -2.72 29.45
C LEU A 86 -16.64 -2.80 27.93
N VAL A 87 -16.00 -1.81 27.35
CA VAL A 87 -15.68 -1.75 25.93
C VAL A 87 -14.20 -2.05 25.72
N GLY A 88 -13.90 -3.14 25.00
CA GLY A 88 -12.53 -3.45 24.59
C GLY A 88 -12.10 -2.59 23.41
N VAL A 89 -11.14 -1.68 23.60
CA VAL A 89 -10.54 -0.86 22.54
C VAL A 89 -9.28 -1.56 22.05
N THR A 90 -9.38 -2.24 20.91
CA THR A 90 -8.29 -3.06 20.40
C THR A 90 -7.36 -2.24 19.52
N LEU A 91 -6.06 -2.20 19.88
CA LEU A 91 -5.07 -1.34 19.27
C LEU A 91 -4.16 -2.10 18.31
N ASN A 92 -3.91 -1.52 17.15
CA ASN A 92 -2.97 -2.07 16.18
C ASN A 92 -1.53 -1.98 16.72
N THR A 93 -0.89 -3.12 16.83
CA THR A 93 0.45 -3.29 17.40
C THR A 93 1.60 -2.77 16.51
N LEU A 94 1.31 -2.33 15.30
CA LEU A 94 2.28 -1.73 14.36
C LEU A 94 2.20 -0.19 14.30
N LEU A 95 1.30 0.43 15.05
CA LEU A 95 1.20 1.88 15.15
C LEU A 95 2.42 2.47 15.86
N LYS A 96 2.75 3.71 15.50
CA LYS A 96 3.82 4.47 16.14
C LYS A 96 3.31 5.21 17.39
N ALA A 97 4.22 5.80 18.15
CA ALA A 97 3.93 6.49 19.41
C ALA A 97 2.80 7.52 19.29
N ASP A 98 2.89 8.45 18.33
CA ASP A 98 1.93 9.53 18.12
C ASP A 98 0.53 9.00 17.73
N GLU A 99 0.48 7.92 16.94
CA GLU A 99 -0.77 7.29 16.54
C GLU A 99 -1.43 6.57 17.72
N LEU A 100 -0.64 5.90 18.57
CA LEU A 100 -1.12 5.24 19.79
C LEU A 100 -1.61 6.25 20.81
N GLU A 101 -0.86 7.34 21.01
CA GLU A 101 -1.25 8.44 21.88
C GLU A 101 -2.61 9.01 21.47
N PHE A 102 -2.75 9.34 20.18
CA PHE A 102 -4.03 9.85 19.66
C PHE A 102 -5.17 8.88 19.96
N ILE A 103 -5.04 7.61 19.63
CA ILE A 103 -6.13 6.62 19.75
C ILE A 103 -6.48 6.38 21.22
N ILE A 104 -5.49 6.23 22.10
CA ILE A 104 -5.72 6.00 23.54
C ILE A 104 -6.46 7.18 24.16
N ASN A 105 -6.06 8.41 23.81
CA ASN A 105 -6.71 9.63 24.31
C ASN A 105 -8.11 9.85 23.72
N ASP A 106 -8.29 9.64 22.39
CA ASP A 106 -9.59 9.79 21.69
C ASP A 106 -10.62 8.77 22.19
N SER A 107 -10.15 7.54 22.49
CA SER A 107 -11.00 6.46 22.98
C SER A 107 -11.47 6.61 24.44
N ASP A 108 -10.98 7.59 25.21
CA ASP A 108 -11.22 7.73 26.65
C ASP A 108 -10.91 6.46 27.48
N ALA A 109 -9.97 5.66 27.03
CA ALA A 109 -9.56 4.49 27.81
C ALA A 109 -8.93 4.91 29.14
N THR A 110 -9.29 4.19 30.21
CA THR A 110 -8.78 4.44 31.57
C THR A 110 -7.88 3.32 32.08
N VAL A 111 -7.88 2.19 31.39
CA VAL A 111 -6.99 1.06 31.64
C VAL A 111 -6.28 0.72 30.32
N LEU A 112 -4.99 0.45 30.42
CA LEU A 112 -4.17 -0.04 29.32
C LEU A 112 -3.67 -1.44 29.63
N CYS A 113 -4.05 -2.42 28.80
CA CYS A 113 -3.51 -3.77 28.81
C CYS A 113 -2.42 -3.85 27.75
N THR A 114 -1.17 -4.19 28.15
CA THR A 114 -0.02 -4.18 27.22
C THR A 114 1.02 -5.23 27.59
N THR A 115 2.09 -5.30 26.81
CA THR A 115 3.27 -6.13 27.06
C THR A 115 4.53 -5.26 27.11
N PRO A 116 5.62 -5.71 27.78
CA PRO A 116 6.85 -4.92 27.89
C PRO A 116 7.48 -4.51 26.56
N GLN A 117 7.25 -5.27 25.49
CA GLN A 117 7.79 -4.97 24.16
C GLN A 117 7.31 -3.63 23.57
N TYR A 118 6.13 -3.15 23.97
CA TYR A 118 5.58 -1.87 23.47
C TYR A 118 5.99 -0.66 24.29
N ARG A 119 6.77 -0.86 25.35
CA ARG A 119 7.25 0.21 26.23
C ARG A 119 7.92 1.33 25.45
N LYS A 120 8.89 1.01 24.59
CA LYS A 120 9.63 2.03 23.80
C LYS A 120 8.72 2.90 22.91
N MET A 121 7.55 2.41 22.56
CA MET A 121 6.54 3.14 21.78
C MET A 121 5.65 4.00 22.68
N LEU A 122 5.41 3.58 23.91
CA LEU A 122 4.54 4.27 24.87
C LEU A 122 5.30 5.33 25.70
N ASP A 123 6.57 5.10 26.04
CA ASP A 123 7.37 5.99 26.89
C ASP A 123 7.44 7.44 26.40
N PRO A 124 7.62 7.73 25.09
CA PRO A 124 7.66 9.11 24.61
C PRO A 124 6.39 9.91 24.91
N SER A 125 5.23 9.26 24.79
CA SER A 125 3.91 9.88 24.96
C SER A 125 3.29 9.59 26.31
N TRP A 126 3.98 8.92 27.24
CA TRP A 126 3.38 8.47 28.49
C TRP A 126 2.75 9.58 29.33
N LYS A 127 3.40 10.75 29.37
CA LYS A 127 2.88 11.92 30.11
C LYS A 127 1.57 12.45 29.55
N GLU A 128 1.33 12.26 28.28
CA GLU A 128 0.14 12.71 27.55
C GLU A 128 -1.03 11.73 27.72
N LEU A 129 -0.77 10.49 28.17
CA LEU A 129 -1.78 9.47 28.44
C LEU A 129 -2.43 9.66 29.82
N SER A 130 -2.78 10.89 30.17
CA SER A 130 -3.25 11.28 31.52
C SER A 130 -4.56 10.62 31.97
N LYS A 131 -5.35 10.08 31.04
CA LYS A 131 -6.58 9.33 31.36
C LYS A 131 -6.31 7.89 31.85
N ILE A 132 -5.14 7.31 31.54
CA ILE A 132 -4.79 5.96 31.95
C ILE A 132 -4.48 5.96 33.47
N LYS A 133 -5.29 5.23 34.23
CA LYS A 133 -5.18 5.11 35.68
C LYS A 133 -4.47 3.83 36.12
N THR A 134 -4.56 2.78 35.30
CA THR A 134 -4.00 1.46 35.58
C THR A 134 -3.41 0.85 34.33
N VAL A 135 -2.23 0.26 34.45
CA VAL A 135 -1.58 -0.52 33.40
C VAL A 135 -1.53 -2.00 33.82
N LEU A 136 -2.02 -2.87 32.94
CA LEU A 136 -2.00 -4.32 33.14
C LEU A 136 -0.95 -4.91 32.19
N PHE A 137 0.07 -5.55 32.76
CA PHE A 137 1.14 -6.16 31.98
C PHE A 137 0.94 -7.66 31.80
N ALA A 138 0.85 -8.06 30.54
CA ALA A 138 0.95 -9.47 30.14
C ALA A 138 2.42 -9.92 30.15
N SER A 139 3.02 -9.99 31.34
CA SER A 139 4.40 -10.44 31.54
C SER A 139 4.53 -11.17 32.91
N GLU A 140 5.64 -11.90 33.12
CA GLU A 140 5.93 -12.58 34.33
C GLU A 140 6.60 -11.71 35.42
N GLU A 141 7.22 -10.60 35.01
CA GLU A 141 7.92 -9.66 35.89
C GLU A 141 7.27 -8.28 35.91
N PRO A 142 7.24 -7.61 37.11
CA PRO A 142 6.69 -6.24 37.21
C PRO A 142 7.57 -5.23 36.49
N HIS A 143 6.97 -4.21 36.00
CA HIS A 143 7.67 -3.08 35.37
C HIS A 143 7.61 -1.87 36.30
N PRO A 144 8.75 -1.43 36.90
CA PRO A 144 8.78 -0.44 37.97
C PRO A 144 8.41 1.00 37.50
N ASP A 145 8.45 1.28 36.19
CA ASP A 145 8.35 2.64 35.66
C ASP A 145 6.92 3.11 35.34
N TYR A 146 5.91 2.25 35.49
CA TYR A 146 4.52 2.63 35.27
C TYR A 146 3.75 2.64 36.61
N PRO A 147 3.16 3.76 37.01
CA PRO A 147 2.38 3.82 38.21
C PRO A 147 1.17 2.89 38.14
N ASN A 148 0.91 2.17 39.25
CA ASN A 148 -0.18 1.20 39.36
C ASN A 148 -0.12 0.05 38.33
N ALA A 149 1.07 -0.39 37.95
CA ALA A 149 1.26 -1.55 37.10
C ALA A 149 0.95 -2.85 37.84
N VAL A 150 0.08 -3.67 37.24
CA VAL A 150 -0.34 -4.98 37.77
C VAL A 150 -0.01 -6.06 36.76
N LEU A 151 0.55 -7.18 37.23
CA LEU A 151 0.80 -8.35 36.39
C LEU A 151 -0.51 -9.06 36.06
N ILE A 152 -0.65 -9.57 34.85
CA ILE A 152 -1.85 -10.28 34.40
C ILE A 152 -2.14 -11.49 35.31
N LYS A 153 -1.11 -12.24 35.77
CA LYS A 153 -1.28 -13.40 36.66
C LYS A 153 -1.95 -12.99 37.98
N ASP A 154 -1.52 -11.89 38.59
CA ASP A 154 -2.05 -11.40 39.84
C ASP A 154 -3.44 -10.82 39.66
N PHE A 155 -3.66 -10.14 38.49
CA PHE A 155 -4.96 -9.61 38.11
C PHE A 155 -6.00 -10.73 37.94
N ILE A 156 -5.64 -11.82 37.25
CA ILE A 156 -6.51 -12.99 37.07
C ILE A 156 -6.74 -13.69 38.42
N ALA A 157 -5.67 -13.92 39.21
CA ALA A 157 -5.75 -14.63 40.49
C ALA A 157 -6.66 -13.92 41.52
N GLY A 158 -6.74 -12.59 41.43
CA GLY A 158 -7.62 -11.78 42.27
C GLY A 158 -9.12 -11.87 41.94
N GLY A 159 -9.49 -12.49 40.80
CA GLY A 159 -10.86 -12.53 40.30
C GLY A 159 -11.65 -13.78 40.70
N ASN A 160 -12.98 -13.71 40.62
CA ASN A 160 -13.92 -14.78 40.89
C ASN A 160 -14.28 -15.54 39.61
N LYS A 161 -14.08 -16.87 39.62
CA LYS A 161 -14.40 -17.76 38.48
C LYS A 161 -15.89 -17.81 38.15
N ASN A 162 -16.76 -17.54 39.12
CA ASN A 162 -18.22 -17.56 38.96
C ASN A 162 -18.82 -16.15 38.79
N PHE A 163 -17.98 -15.20 38.37
CA PHE A 163 -18.46 -13.82 38.12
C PHE A 163 -19.50 -13.77 37.01
N SER A 164 -20.53 -12.96 37.23
CA SER A 164 -21.51 -12.60 36.20
C SER A 164 -21.98 -11.17 36.43
N THR A 165 -22.34 -10.50 35.37
CA THR A 165 -22.99 -9.19 35.41
C THR A 165 -23.99 -9.07 34.25
N GLU A 166 -24.95 -8.17 34.39
CA GLU A 166 -25.94 -7.95 33.37
C GLU A 166 -25.33 -7.17 32.20
N VAL A 167 -25.39 -7.79 31.03
CA VAL A 167 -24.95 -7.21 29.74
C VAL A 167 -26.09 -7.33 28.75
N ASN A 168 -26.47 -6.22 28.12
CA ASN A 168 -27.54 -6.18 27.15
C ASN A 168 -27.03 -6.22 25.71
N PRO A 169 -27.83 -6.71 24.73
CA PRO A 169 -27.43 -6.75 23.33
C PRO A 169 -27.01 -5.41 22.73
N ASP A 170 -27.55 -4.32 23.25
CA ASP A 170 -27.25 -2.95 22.79
C ASP A 170 -26.08 -2.29 23.51
N ASP A 171 -25.51 -2.91 24.52
CA ASP A 171 -24.31 -2.40 25.17
C ASP A 171 -23.13 -2.40 24.19
N HIS A 172 -22.28 -1.41 24.31
CA HIS A 172 -21.03 -1.34 23.55
C HIS A 172 -20.12 -2.48 23.99
N ALA A 173 -19.61 -3.24 23.04
CA ALA A 173 -18.80 -4.42 23.29
C ALA A 173 -17.33 -4.22 22.92
N SER A 174 -17.10 -3.66 21.76
CA SER A 174 -15.75 -3.45 21.21
C SER A 174 -15.67 -2.13 20.45
N MET A 175 -14.49 -1.51 20.46
CA MET A 175 -14.17 -0.35 19.64
C MET A 175 -12.89 -0.64 18.85
N ILE A 176 -12.96 -0.44 17.54
CA ILE A 176 -11.85 -0.73 16.62
C ILE A 176 -11.56 0.53 15.82
N TYR A 177 -10.29 0.95 15.81
CA TYR A 177 -9.89 2.13 15.07
C TYR A 177 -9.53 1.78 13.62
N THR A 178 -10.15 2.50 12.69
CA THR A 178 -9.89 2.37 11.25
C THR A 178 -9.21 3.64 10.73
N SER A 179 -8.39 3.50 9.67
CA SER A 179 -7.76 4.64 9.01
C SER A 179 -8.82 5.54 8.36
N GLY A 180 -9.05 6.72 8.95
CA GLY A 180 -10.00 7.70 8.43
C GLY A 180 -9.54 8.33 7.10
N THR A 181 -10.51 8.86 6.34
CA THR A 181 -10.25 9.65 5.13
C THR A 181 -9.68 11.04 5.44
N THR A 182 -9.81 11.49 6.69
CA THR A 182 -9.42 12.81 7.19
C THR A 182 -8.05 12.86 7.86
N GLY A 183 -7.24 11.81 7.73
CA GLY A 183 -5.90 11.70 8.31
C GLY A 183 -5.84 11.15 9.74
N HIS A 184 -6.92 11.27 10.54
CA HIS A 184 -6.98 10.70 11.88
C HIS A 184 -7.84 9.43 11.92
N PRO A 185 -7.41 8.38 12.66
CA PRO A 185 -8.19 7.17 12.86
C PRO A 185 -9.55 7.45 13.51
N LYS A 186 -10.55 6.62 13.17
CA LYS A 186 -11.92 6.72 13.72
C LYS A 186 -12.27 5.45 14.49
N GLY A 187 -12.80 5.59 15.70
CA GLY A 187 -13.23 4.47 16.54
C GLY A 187 -14.62 3.96 16.12
N VAL A 188 -14.68 2.79 15.53
CA VAL A 188 -15.91 2.06 15.16
C VAL A 188 -16.49 1.40 16.41
N ILE A 189 -17.71 1.74 16.80
CA ILE A 189 -18.39 1.16 17.97
C ILE A 189 -19.22 -0.04 17.55
N LEU A 190 -18.90 -1.22 18.09
CA LEU A 190 -19.65 -2.45 17.91
C LEU A 190 -20.39 -2.82 19.19
N ARG A 191 -21.70 -3.11 19.05
CA ARG A 191 -22.55 -3.63 20.14
C ARG A 191 -22.49 -5.16 20.18
N HIS A 192 -22.88 -5.74 21.30
CA HIS A 192 -22.98 -7.21 21.41
C HIS A 192 -23.85 -7.80 20.30
N ARG A 193 -25.02 -7.20 19.99
CA ARG A 193 -25.89 -7.69 18.90
C ARG A 193 -25.21 -7.75 17.53
N ASN A 194 -24.35 -6.77 17.24
CA ASN A 194 -23.63 -6.76 15.95
C ASN A 194 -22.68 -7.95 15.85
N ILE A 195 -21.90 -8.18 16.93
CA ILE A 195 -20.96 -9.30 17.03
C ILE A 195 -21.71 -10.64 16.96
N MET A 196 -22.80 -10.78 17.75
CA MET A 196 -23.57 -12.01 17.81
C MET A 196 -24.20 -12.36 16.47
N TYR A 197 -24.78 -11.39 15.76
CA TYR A 197 -25.37 -11.59 14.45
C TYR A 197 -24.32 -12.03 13.44
N ASN A 198 -23.24 -11.27 13.28
CA ASN A 198 -22.25 -11.51 12.24
C ASN A 198 -21.51 -12.84 12.44
N SER A 199 -21.13 -13.15 13.70
CA SER A 199 -20.50 -14.42 14.05
C SER A 199 -21.43 -15.63 13.94
N TYR A 200 -22.74 -15.44 13.96
CA TYR A 200 -23.72 -16.51 13.76
C TYR A 200 -23.96 -16.81 12.27
N VAL A 201 -24.03 -15.78 11.45
CA VAL A 201 -24.38 -15.92 10.04
C VAL A 201 -23.19 -16.37 9.19
N ALA A 202 -22.05 -15.72 9.33
CA ALA A 202 -20.88 -15.94 8.47
C ALA A 202 -20.38 -17.40 8.44
N PRO A 203 -20.25 -18.12 9.58
CA PRO A 203 -19.76 -19.50 9.57
C PRO A 203 -20.68 -20.50 8.84
N ARG A 204 -21.96 -20.18 8.64
CA ARG A 204 -22.91 -21.02 7.89
C ARG A 204 -22.57 -21.09 6.39
N TYR A 205 -21.97 -20.03 5.85
CA TYR A 205 -21.54 -19.99 4.45
C TYR A 205 -20.36 -20.90 4.16
N ILE A 206 -19.60 -21.29 5.18
CA ILE A 206 -18.46 -22.21 5.09
C ILE A 206 -18.75 -23.56 5.75
N ASP A 207 -20.01 -23.81 6.15
CA ASP A 207 -20.45 -25.01 6.83
C ASP A 207 -19.59 -25.40 8.04
N LEU A 208 -19.26 -24.42 8.88
CA LEU A 208 -18.42 -24.62 10.07
C LEU A 208 -19.20 -25.41 11.13
N GLN A 209 -18.66 -26.54 11.55
CA GLN A 209 -19.27 -27.47 12.49
C GLN A 209 -18.46 -27.55 13.79
N LYS A 210 -19.03 -28.14 14.82
CA LYS A 210 -18.36 -28.28 16.15
C LYS A 210 -17.06 -29.10 16.08
N GLU A 211 -16.91 -30.03 15.15
CA GLU A 211 -15.71 -30.84 14.96
C GLU A 211 -14.56 -30.08 14.32
N ASP A 212 -14.84 -28.94 13.71
CA ASP A 212 -13.87 -28.16 12.96
C ASP A 212 -12.86 -27.43 13.86
N LYS A 213 -11.74 -27.07 13.27
CA LYS A 213 -10.72 -26.23 13.87
C LYS A 213 -10.31 -25.13 12.90
N ALA A 214 -10.39 -23.89 13.33
CA ALA A 214 -9.88 -22.75 12.57
C ALA A 214 -8.45 -22.42 12.97
N LEU A 215 -7.57 -22.19 11.99
CA LEU A 215 -6.26 -21.59 12.24
C LEU A 215 -6.39 -20.06 12.15
N CYS A 216 -6.17 -19.36 13.25
CA CYS A 216 -6.18 -17.91 13.36
C CYS A 216 -4.75 -17.36 13.27
N ILE A 217 -4.41 -16.76 12.12
CA ILE A 217 -3.13 -16.12 11.83
C ILE A 217 -3.27 -14.61 11.67
N MET A 218 -4.51 -14.12 11.56
CA MET A 218 -4.78 -12.70 11.41
C MET A 218 -4.67 -11.99 12.76
N PRO A 219 -4.28 -10.70 12.77
CA PRO A 219 -4.14 -9.95 14.02
C PRO A 219 -5.47 -9.82 14.78
N LEU A 220 -5.45 -10.14 16.08
CA LEU A 220 -6.62 -10.09 16.96
C LEU A 220 -7.19 -8.69 17.18
N PHE A 221 -6.46 -7.63 16.89
CA PHE A 221 -6.99 -6.28 16.95
C PHE A 221 -7.91 -5.92 15.75
N HIS A 222 -8.03 -6.80 14.75
CA HIS A 222 -8.95 -6.64 13.62
C HIS A 222 -10.19 -7.54 13.72
N VAL A 223 -11.32 -7.04 13.18
CA VAL A 223 -12.60 -7.76 13.13
C VAL A 223 -12.50 -9.14 12.47
N ASN A 224 -11.61 -9.33 11.48
CA ASN A 224 -11.45 -10.62 10.82
C ASN A 224 -11.08 -11.72 11.85
N ALA A 225 -10.04 -11.52 12.64
CA ALA A 225 -9.65 -12.48 13.66
C ALA A 225 -10.71 -12.60 14.75
N GLN A 226 -11.22 -11.46 15.27
CA GLN A 226 -12.21 -11.45 16.33
C GLN A 226 -13.51 -12.17 15.94
N ILE A 227 -14.05 -11.87 14.77
CA ILE A 227 -15.37 -12.35 14.36
C ILE A 227 -15.27 -13.63 13.51
N ALA A 228 -14.54 -13.61 12.39
CA ALA A 228 -14.50 -14.72 11.46
C ALA A 228 -13.69 -15.93 11.95
N SER A 229 -12.78 -15.73 12.95
CA SER A 229 -12.05 -16.85 13.57
C SER A 229 -12.55 -17.14 14.98
N MET A 230 -12.41 -16.18 15.94
CA MET A 230 -12.70 -16.44 17.34
C MET A 230 -14.21 -16.63 17.61
N MET A 231 -15.03 -15.66 17.24
CA MET A 231 -16.47 -15.73 17.52
C MET A 231 -17.20 -16.74 16.66
N ALA A 232 -16.79 -16.92 15.39
CA ALA A 232 -17.38 -17.91 14.49
C ALA A 232 -17.18 -19.35 15.01
N THR A 233 -15.97 -19.68 15.48
CA THR A 233 -15.71 -20.99 16.11
C THR A 233 -16.48 -21.15 17.42
N MET A 234 -16.62 -20.08 18.21
CA MET A 234 -17.44 -20.09 19.41
C MET A 234 -18.92 -20.39 19.09
N GLN A 235 -19.48 -19.77 18.05
CA GLN A 235 -20.85 -20.01 17.59
C GLN A 235 -21.05 -21.47 17.15
N ALA A 236 -20.11 -22.03 16.42
CA ALA A 236 -20.17 -23.41 15.96
C ALA A 236 -19.88 -24.46 17.06
N GLY A 237 -19.39 -24.05 18.25
CA GLY A 237 -18.85 -24.97 19.25
C GLY A 237 -17.54 -25.64 18.81
N ALA A 238 -16.83 -25.05 17.86
CA ALA A 238 -15.58 -25.50 17.27
C ALA A 238 -14.36 -25.09 18.10
N SER A 239 -13.15 -25.40 17.61
CA SER A 239 -11.90 -25.02 18.26
C SER A 239 -11.15 -24.00 17.41
N VAL A 240 -10.24 -23.23 18.04
CA VAL A 240 -9.34 -22.35 17.34
C VAL A 240 -7.88 -22.65 17.72
N VAL A 241 -7.02 -22.64 16.71
CA VAL A 241 -5.56 -22.65 16.87
C VAL A 241 -5.08 -21.24 16.61
N LEU A 242 -4.59 -20.56 17.62
CA LEU A 242 -4.09 -19.20 17.53
C LEU A 242 -2.59 -19.22 17.30
N GLU A 243 -2.13 -18.54 16.26
CA GLU A 243 -0.71 -18.24 16.04
C GLU A 243 -0.43 -16.77 16.35
N GLU A 244 0.77 -16.51 16.84
CA GLU A 244 1.21 -15.15 17.15
C GLU A 244 1.17 -14.24 15.91
N MET A 245 1.54 -14.82 14.77
CA MET A 245 1.48 -14.19 13.45
C MET A 245 1.55 -15.26 12.34
N PHE A 246 1.31 -14.87 11.11
CA PHE A 246 1.57 -15.72 9.95
C PHE A 246 3.06 -16.04 9.86
N LYS A 247 3.42 -17.33 9.97
CA LYS A 247 4.79 -17.86 9.85
C LYS A 247 4.84 -18.82 8.66
N PRO A 248 5.26 -18.37 7.47
CA PRO A 248 5.15 -19.18 6.25
C PRO A 248 5.73 -20.59 6.37
N ARG A 249 6.94 -20.71 6.95
CA ARG A 249 7.66 -21.99 7.06
C ARG A 249 6.95 -23.04 7.93
N SER A 250 6.19 -22.63 8.93
CA SER A 250 5.47 -23.54 9.84
C SER A 250 3.97 -23.62 9.53
N PHE A 251 3.45 -22.78 8.65
CA PHE A 251 2.01 -22.66 8.40
C PHE A 251 1.35 -24.00 8.04
N ILE A 252 1.87 -24.68 7.00
CA ILE A 252 1.34 -25.98 6.55
C ILE A 252 1.50 -27.05 7.64
N GLN A 253 2.63 -27.04 8.35
CA GLN A 253 2.87 -27.96 9.45
C GLN A 253 1.87 -27.75 10.59
N THR A 254 1.55 -26.48 10.93
CA THR A 254 0.55 -26.15 11.96
C THR A 254 -0.85 -26.63 11.52
N LEU A 255 -1.25 -26.40 10.26
CA LEU A 255 -2.51 -26.93 9.72
C LEU A 255 -2.62 -28.44 9.88
N LYS A 256 -1.56 -29.17 9.53
CA LYS A 256 -1.52 -30.64 9.63
C LYS A 256 -1.45 -31.13 11.08
N LYS A 257 -0.58 -30.54 11.93
CA LYS A 257 -0.40 -30.88 13.35
C LYS A 257 -1.73 -30.83 14.10
N TYR A 258 -2.46 -29.72 13.95
CA TYR A 258 -3.72 -29.51 14.66
C TYR A 258 -4.95 -29.99 13.90
N LYS A 259 -4.78 -30.48 12.67
CA LYS A 259 -5.88 -30.87 11.77
C LYS A 259 -6.90 -29.73 11.60
N CYS A 260 -6.40 -28.54 11.30
CA CYS A 260 -7.26 -27.38 11.03
C CYS A 260 -8.04 -27.60 9.73
N THR A 261 -9.31 -27.25 9.73
CA THR A 261 -10.20 -27.42 8.57
C THR A 261 -10.48 -26.13 7.83
N THR A 262 -10.11 -25.00 8.41
CA THR A 262 -10.27 -23.67 7.80
C THR A 262 -9.22 -22.69 8.34
N PHE A 263 -8.96 -21.67 7.56
CA PHE A 263 -8.24 -20.46 7.99
C PHE A 263 -8.76 -19.24 7.25
N SER A 264 -8.53 -18.05 7.79
CA SER A 264 -8.79 -16.78 7.12
C SER A 264 -7.47 -16.06 6.85
N GLY A 265 -7.35 -15.50 5.65
CA GLY A 265 -6.17 -14.76 5.21
C GLY A 265 -6.53 -13.61 4.28
N VAL A 266 -5.51 -12.88 3.88
CA VAL A 266 -5.57 -11.80 2.89
C VAL A 266 -4.87 -12.23 1.60
N PRO A 267 -5.11 -11.60 0.45
CA PRO A 267 -4.51 -12.01 -0.83
C PRO A 267 -3.00 -12.19 -0.79
N THR A 268 -2.30 -11.34 -0.04
CA THR A 268 -0.85 -11.43 0.13
C THR A 268 -0.39 -12.75 0.74
N ILE A 269 -1.15 -13.34 1.68
CA ILE A 269 -0.83 -14.65 2.28
C ILE A 269 -0.95 -15.75 1.23
N TYR A 270 -2.02 -15.74 0.44
CA TYR A 270 -2.24 -16.70 -0.63
C TYR A 270 -1.16 -16.60 -1.71
N ASN A 271 -0.82 -15.37 -2.12
CA ASN A 271 0.26 -15.13 -3.07
C ASN A 271 1.59 -15.65 -2.55
N TYR A 272 1.90 -15.39 -1.27
CA TYR A 272 3.12 -15.90 -0.65
C TYR A 272 3.17 -17.44 -0.64
N LEU A 273 2.07 -18.12 -0.29
CA LEU A 273 1.97 -19.57 -0.31
C LEU A 273 2.13 -20.15 -1.73
N ASN A 274 1.64 -19.47 -2.75
CA ASN A 274 1.82 -19.85 -4.15
C ASN A 274 3.31 -19.89 -4.54
N GLU A 275 4.09 -18.91 -4.10
CA GLU A 275 5.51 -18.76 -4.47
C GLU A 275 6.46 -19.60 -3.58
N MET A 276 5.95 -20.21 -2.49
CA MET A 276 6.75 -21.08 -1.61
C MET A 276 7.19 -22.37 -2.32
N LYS A 277 8.49 -22.56 -2.52
CA LYS A 277 9.06 -23.79 -3.06
C LYS A 277 8.88 -24.98 -2.09
N GLU A 278 8.99 -24.74 -0.80
CA GLU A 278 8.81 -25.75 0.25
C GLU A 278 7.37 -26.29 0.32
N ALA A 279 6.43 -25.61 -0.33
CA ALA A 279 5.04 -26.03 -0.41
C ALA A 279 4.69 -26.78 -1.73
N GLU A 280 5.69 -27.09 -2.55
CA GLU A 280 5.48 -27.88 -3.76
C GLU A 280 5.05 -29.31 -3.42
N GLY A 281 4.00 -29.79 -4.08
CA GLY A 281 3.41 -31.10 -3.85
C GLY A 281 2.60 -31.25 -2.58
N GLU A 282 2.41 -30.18 -1.80
CA GLU A 282 1.53 -30.17 -0.62
C GLU A 282 0.05 -30.22 -1.05
N ASP A 283 -0.69 -31.17 -0.48
CA ASP A 283 -2.12 -31.31 -0.67
C ASP A 283 -2.86 -30.81 0.58
N LEU A 284 -3.65 -29.74 0.40
CA LEU A 284 -4.47 -29.14 1.46
C LEU A 284 -5.98 -29.37 1.21
N SER A 285 -6.36 -30.38 0.44
CA SER A 285 -7.75 -30.72 0.13
C SER A 285 -8.59 -31.08 1.37
N PHE A 286 -7.93 -31.33 2.51
CA PHE A 286 -8.61 -31.52 3.79
C PHE A 286 -9.20 -30.23 4.38
N LEU A 287 -8.80 -29.07 3.86
CA LEU A 287 -9.39 -27.78 4.23
C LEU A 287 -10.79 -27.65 3.61
N LYS A 288 -11.78 -27.43 4.45
CA LYS A 288 -13.15 -27.14 4.01
C LYS A 288 -13.21 -25.81 3.27
N ALA A 289 -12.59 -24.77 3.83
CA ALA A 289 -12.61 -23.43 3.29
C ALA A 289 -11.32 -22.66 3.64
N CYS A 290 -10.77 -21.97 2.66
CA CYS A 290 -9.74 -20.95 2.82
C CYS A 290 -10.41 -19.59 2.59
N ILE A 291 -10.67 -18.84 3.67
CA ILE A 291 -11.40 -17.57 3.59
C ILE A 291 -10.45 -16.46 3.15
N CYS A 292 -10.81 -15.73 2.11
CA CYS A 292 -10.06 -14.55 1.67
C CYS A 292 -10.92 -13.29 1.74
N GLY A 293 -10.37 -12.24 2.36
CA GLY A 293 -11.05 -10.96 2.50
C GLY A 293 -10.10 -9.81 2.77
N ALA A 294 -10.62 -8.68 3.18
CA ALA A 294 -9.94 -7.42 3.50
C ALA A 294 -9.29 -6.67 2.32
N ALA A 295 -9.03 -7.33 1.20
CA ALA A 295 -8.59 -6.72 -0.06
C ALA A 295 -9.11 -7.56 -1.24
N PRO A 296 -9.25 -6.97 -2.45
CA PRO A 296 -9.63 -7.72 -3.63
C PRO A 296 -8.62 -8.84 -3.93
N MET A 297 -9.11 -10.05 -4.19
CA MET A 297 -8.28 -11.19 -4.54
C MET A 297 -7.99 -11.19 -6.04
N PRO A 298 -6.72 -11.10 -6.49
CA PRO A 298 -6.40 -11.23 -7.90
C PRO A 298 -6.80 -12.62 -8.43
N VAL A 299 -7.49 -12.65 -9.55
CA VAL A 299 -8.01 -13.91 -10.15
C VAL A 299 -6.89 -14.91 -10.42
N GLU A 300 -5.73 -14.44 -10.82
CA GLU A 300 -4.55 -15.30 -11.08
C GLU A 300 -4.04 -15.95 -9.79
N VAL A 301 -3.92 -15.20 -8.71
CA VAL A 301 -3.50 -15.72 -7.39
C VAL A 301 -4.48 -16.77 -6.89
N TYR A 302 -5.79 -16.53 -7.11
CA TYR A 302 -6.85 -17.46 -6.78
C TYR A 302 -6.67 -18.82 -7.48
N HIS A 303 -6.52 -18.81 -8.81
CA HIS A 303 -6.36 -20.03 -9.60
C HIS A 303 -5.07 -20.78 -9.27
N LYS A 304 -3.95 -20.07 -9.12
CA LYS A 304 -2.67 -20.68 -8.73
C LYS A 304 -2.78 -21.42 -7.39
N PHE A 305 -3.45 -20.81 -6.41
CA PHE A 305 -3.60 -21.43 -5.09
C PHE A 305 -4.47 -22.70 -5.15
N GLU A 306 -5.65 -22.63 -5.77
CA GLU A 306 -6.55 -23.80 -5.84
C GLU A 306 -5.91 -24.95 -6.64
N ASN A 307 -5.19 -24.64 -7.71
CA ASN A 307 -4.48 -25.65 -8.51
C ASN A 307 -3.33 -26.30 -7.74
N LYS A 308 -2.53 -25.49 -7.03
CA LYS A 308 -1.37 -25.97 -6.27
C LYS A 308 -1.77 -26.80 -5.06
N PHE A 309 -2.72 -26.32 -4.27
CA PHE A 309 -3.06 -26.89 -2.96
C PHE A 309 -4.35 -27.73 -2.96
N LYS A 310 -5.13 -27.75 -4.03
CA LYS A 310 -6.43 -28.42 -4.15
C LYS A 310 -7.45 -28.01 -3.08
N ALA A 311 -7.27 -26.82 -2.50
CA ALA A 311 -8.11 -26.27 -1.47
C ALA A 311 -8.96 -25.12 -2.02
N LYS A 312 -10.21 -25.01 -1.56
CA LYS A 312 -11.17 -24.02 -2.07
C LYS A 312 -11.02 -22.69 -1.36
N ILE A 313 -10.86 -21.61 -2.14
CA ILE A 313 -10.93 -20.25 -1.62
C ILE A 313 -12.39 -19.77 -1.59
N ILE A 314 -12.79 -19.17 -0.49
CA ILE A 314 -14.08 -18.50 -0.32
C ILE A 314 -13.78 -17.01 -0.17
N GLU A 315 -13.98 -16.26 -1.24
CA GLU A 315 -13.81 -14.81 -1.22
C GLU A 315 -15.03 -14.14 -0.62
N GLY A 316 -14.77 -13.17 0.26
CA GLY A 316 -15.81 -12.37 0.91
C GLY A 316 -15.39 -10.93 1.09
N TYR A 317 -16.39 -10.11 1.36
CA TYR A 317 -16.23 -8.69 1.61
C TYR A 317 -16.77 -8.33 2.98
N GLY A 318 -16.10 -7.37 3.58
CA GLY A 318 -16.54 -6.78 4.82
C GLY A 318 -15.63 -5.63 5.25
N LEU A 319 -16.09 -4.94 6.27
CA LEU A 319 -15.44 -3.77 6.85
C LEU A 319 -15.72 -3.74 8.35
N SER A 320 -14.90 -3.01 9.11
CA SER A 320 -15.09 -2.88 10.56
C SER A 320 -16.44 -2.27 10.90
N GLU A 321 -16.88 -1.31 10.08
CA GLU A 321 -18.18 -0.63 10.20
C GLU A 321 -19.37 -1.57 9.95
N GLY A 322 -19.17 -2.66 9.22
CA GLY A 322 -20.10 -3.78 9.03
C GLY A 322 -19.85 -4.96 9.97
N THR A 323 -19.15 -4.76 11.07
CA THR A 323 -18.73 -5.74 12.09
C THR A 323 -17.69 -6.74 11.61
N CYS A 324 -17.72 -7.23 10.38
CA CYS A 324 -16.71 -8.06 9.72
C CYS A 324 -17.18 -8.43 8.29
N VAL A 325 -18.15 -9.34 8.18
CA VAL A 325 -18.59 -9.91 6.90
C VAL A 325 -19.90 -9.26 6.47
N SER A 326 -19.96 -8.81 5.22
CA SER A 326 -21.15 -8.25 4.57
C SER A 326 -21.61 -9.09 3.40
N SER A 327 -20.68 -9.70 2.66
CA SER A 327 -21.00 -10.68 1.62
C SER A 327 -19.96 -11.79 1.56
N LEU A 328 -20.36 -12.95 1.06
CA LEU A 328 -19.50 -14.12 0.97
C LEU A 328 -19.91 -15.02 -0.19
N ASN A 329 -18.96 -15.61 -0.88
CA ASN A 329 -19.25 -16.69 -1.81
C ASN A 329 -19.64 -17.95 -1.03
N PRO A 330 -20.74 -18.65 -1.39
CA PRO A 330 -21.20 -19.83 -0.65
C PRO A 330 -20.34 -21.06 -0.98
N ILE A 331 -19.96 -21.84 0.05
CA ILE A 331 -19.20 -23.08 -0.15
C ILE A 331 -19.99 -24.15 -0.90
N ASN A 332 -21.29 -24.23 -0.63
CA ASN A 332 -22.24 -25.21 -1.22
C ASN A 332 -23.08 -24.59 -2.35
N GLY A 333 -22.57 -23.57 -3.05
CA GLY A 333 -23.26 -22.89 -4.13
C GLY A 333 -22.32 -22.51 -5.28
N VAL A 334 -22.75 -21.60 -6.12
CA VAL A 334 -21.92 -21.05 -7.19
C VAL A 334 -20.92 -20.08 -6.58
N ARG A 335 -19.63 -20.36 -6.72
CA ARG A 335 -18.55 -19.41 -6.39
C ARG A 335 -18.16 -18.65 -7.66
N LYS A 336 -18.45 -17.37 -7.71
CA LYS A 336 -18.01 -16.53 -8.84
C LYS A 336 -16.66 -15.89 -8.51
N ILE A 337 -15.61 -16.38 -9.14
CA ILE A 337 -14.24 -15.89 -8.94
C ILE A 337 -14.15 -14.41 -9.33
N GLY A 338 -13.49 -13.58 -8.50
CA GLY A 338 -13.42 -12.14 -8.66
C GLY A 338 -14.62 -11.37 -8.11
N SER A 339 -15.71 -12.09 -7.70
CA SER A 339 -16.82 -11.49 -6.96
C SER A 339 -16.59 -11.57 -5.46
N ILE A 340 -17.12 -10.60 -4.73
CA ILE A 340 -17.18 -10.62 -3.26
C ILE A 340 -18.38 -11.45 -2.73
N GLY A 341 -19.07 -12.18 -3.60
CA GLY A 341 -20.17 -13.08 -3.25
C GLY A 341 -21.55 -12.40 -3.17
N LEU A 342 -22.42 -13.06 -2.41
CA LEU A 342 -23.80 -12.63 -2.14
C LEU A 342 -23.88 -11.98 -0.75
N PRO A 343 -24.83 -11.06 -0.51
CA PRO A 343 -25.10 -10.54 0.83
C PRO A 343 -25.36 -11.68 1.81
N ILE A 344 -24.83 -11.57 3.04
CA ILE A 344 -25.12 -12.55 4.08
C ILE A 344 -26.59 -12.47 4.50
N ASP A 345 -27.16 -13.62 4.95
CA ASP A 345 -28.56 -13.71 5.38
C ASP A 345 -28.93 -12.62 6.38
N GLY A 346 -29.98 -11.85 6.09
CA GLY A 346 -30.46 -10.77 6.93
C GLY A 346 -29.78 -9.42 6.76
N GLN A 347 -28.84 -9.31 5.82
CA GLN A 347 -28.26 -8.03 5.38
C GLN A 347 -28.72 -7.73 3.96
N GLU A 348 -28.94 -6.47 3.67
CA GLU A 348 -29.19 -5.94 2.34
C GLU A 348 -27.95 -5.23 1.83
N MET A 349 -27.71 -5.32 0.52
CA MET A 349 -26.69 -4.56 -0.20
C MET A 349 -27.31 -3.94 -1.45
N ALA A 350 -26.87 -2.75 -1.80
CA ALA A 350 -27.27 -2.06 -3.01
C ALA A 350 -26.08 -1.28 -3.62
N ILE A 351 -26.25 -0.86 -4.86
CA ILE A 351 -25.31 0.05 -5.55
C ILE A 351 -26.02 1.39 -5.71
N TRP A 352 -25.40 2.45 -5.21
CA TRP A 352 -25.97 3.80 -5.27
C TRP A 352 -25.13 4.76 -6.08
N ASP A 353 -25.80 5.71 -6.75
CA ASP A 353 -25.16 6.87 -7.36
C ASP A 353 -24.72 7.90 -6.29
N ASN A 354 -24.22 9.05 -6.74
CA ASN A 354 -23.80 10.13 -5.83
C ASN A 354 -24.98 10.83 -5.15
N ASP A 355 -26.18 10.75 -5.72
CA ASP A 355 -27.42 11.37 -5.24
C ASP A 355 -28.23 10.42 -4.33
N ASN A 356 -27.68 9.26 -3.99
CA ASN A 356 -28.26 8.20 -3.16
C ASN A 356 -29.44 7.46 -3.83
N ASN A 357 -29.48 7.39 -5.15
CA ASN A 357 -30.45 6.58 -5.87
C ASN A 357 -29.85 5.19 -6.17
N PRO A 358 -30.64 4.11 -6.06
CA PRO A 358 -30.18 2.79 -6.43
C PRO A 358 -29.95 2.69 -7.94
N LEU A 359 -28.83 2.08 -8.33
CA LEU A 359 -28.46 1.81 -9.71
C LEU A 359 -28.88 0.39 -10.13
N PRO A 360 -29.21 0.17 -11.42
CA PRO A 360 -29.52 -1.15 -11.97
C PRO A 360 -28.30 -2.07 -12.01
N ASP A 361 -28.54 -3.36 -12.27
CA ASP A 361 -27.48 -4.37 -12.42
C ASP A 361 -26.50 -4.01 -13.54
N GLY A 362 -25.21 -4.15 -13.28
CA GLY A 362 -24.12 -3.88 -14.19
C GLY A 362 -23.60 -2.45 -14.13
N GLU A 363 -24.30 -1.51 -13.50
CA GLU A 363 -23.83 -0.15 -13.34
C GLU A 363 -22.92 0.02 -12.12
N ILE A 364 -21.86 0.82 -12.27
CA ILE A 364 -20.87 1.07 -11.22
C ILE A 364 -21.34 2.23 -10.33
N GLY A 365 -21.38 1.99 -9.04
CA GLY A 365 -21.67 3.01 -8.03
C GLY A 365 -21.09 2.63 -6.68
N GLU A 366 -21.49 3.35 -5.63
CA GLU A 366 -21.04 3.07 -4.26
C GLU A 366 -21.83 1.90 -3.68
N ILE A 367 -21.11 0.91 -3.14
CA ILE A 367 -21.70 -0.18 -2.38
C ILE A 367 -22.24 0.39 -1.08
N VAL A 368 -23.51 0.16 -0.79
CA VAL A 368 -24.17 0.50 0.46
C VAL A 368 -24.74 -0.73 1.12
N ILE A 369 -24.76 -0.78 2.45
CA ILE A 369 -25.25 -1.91 3.23
C ILE A 369 -26.31 -1.47 4.24
N SER A 370 -27.27 -2.35 4.53
CA SER A 370 -28.24 -2.18 5.60
C SER A 370 -28.46 -3.53 6.28
N GLY A 371 -28.43 -3.56 7.63
CA GLY A 371 -28.60 -4.79 8.37
C GLY A 371 -28.13 -4.76 9.81
N PRO A 372 -28.36 -5.85 10.55
CA PRO A 372 -28.04 -5.95 11.98
C PRO A 372 -26.54 -5.91 12.28
N ASN A 373 -25.68 -6.10 11.30
CA ASN A 373 -24.21 -6.04 11.45
C ASN A 373 -23.64 -4.62 11.39
N MET A 374 -24.43 -3.62 11.01
CA MET A 374 -23.93 -2.24 10.96
C MET A 374 -23.52 -1.75 12.36
N MET A 375 -22.36 -1.09 12.44
CA MET A 375 -21.88 -0.43 13.64
C MET A 375 -22.92 0.53 14.23
N LEU A 376 -22.75 0.89 15.49
CA LEU A 376 -23.55 1.98 16.09
C LEU A 376 -23.17 3.34 15.48
N GLY A 377 -21.91 3.53 15.16
CA GLY A 377 -21.34 4.75 14.60
C GLY A 377 -19.87 4.91 14.96
N TYR A 378 -19.28 5.98 14.49
CA TYR A 378 -17.94 6.40 14.90
C TYR A 378 -18.01 7.16 16.21
N TYR A 379 -17.14 6.80 17.15
CA TYR A 379 -17.08 7.42 18.49
C TYR A 379 -16.76 8.91 18.39
N LYS A 380 -17.61 9.75 19.00
CA LYS A 380 -17.49 11.22 19.00
C LYS A 380 -17.35 11.88 17.61
N LYS A 381 -17.89 11.28 16.56
CA LYS A 381 -17.78 11.80 15.19
C LYS A 381 -19.17 11.99 14.57
N GLU A 382 -20.01 12.83 15.16
CA GLU A 382 -21.42 13.02 14.74
C GLU A 382 -21.56 13.43 13.28
N ASP A 383 -20.71 14.33 12.77
CA ASP A 383 -20.79 14.79 11.38
C ASP A 383 -20.38 13.70 10.38
N GLU A 384 -19.42 12.86 10.76
CA GLU A 384 -19.06 11.70 9.95
C GLU A 384 -20.18 10.64 9.97
N ASN A 385 -20.81 10.44 11.11
CA ASN A 385 -21.95 9.53 11.23
C ASN A 385 -23.11 9.97 10.33
N LYS A 386 -23.45 11.28 10.28
CA LYS A 386 -24.47 11.83 9.38
C LYS A 386 -24.16 11.58 7.90
N LYS A 387 -22.87 11.64 7.51
CA LYS A 387 -22.43 11.35 6.14
C LYS A 387 -22.43 9.86 5.81
N THR A 388 -22.13 9.03 6.82
CA THR A 388 -22.03 7.58 6.66
C THR A 388 -23.39 6.90 6.60
N PHE A 389 -24.34 7.35 7.47
CA PHE A 389 -25.69 6.78 7.54
C PHE A 389 -26.68 7.67 6.80
N VAL A 390 -27.28 7.13 5.75
CA VAL A 390 -28.29 7.81 4.92
C VAL A 390 -29.51 6.92 4.77
N ASN A 391 -30.68 7.37 5.22
CA ASN A 391 -31.97 6.66 5.08
C ASN A 391 -31.93 5.20 5.58
N GLY A 392 -31.20 4.91 6.67
CA GLY A 392 -31.07 3.56 7.23
C GLY A 392 -30.02 2.68 6.55
N TRP A 393 -29.34 3.18 5.55
CA TRP A 393 -28.22 2.54 4.88
C TRP A 393 -26.89 3.12 5.31
N MET A 394 -25.85 2.30 5.29
CA MET A 394 -24.48 2.73 5.56
C MET A 394 -23.67 2.77 4.26
N ARG A 395 -23.09 3.92 3.97
CA ARG A 395 -22.15 4.11 2.85
C ARG A 395 -20.79 3.52 3.19
N THR A 396 -20.26 2.67 2.32
CA THR A 396 -19.00 1.96 2.59
C THR A 396 -17.76 2.69 2.06
N GLY A 397 -17.95 3.59 1.09
CA GLY A 397 -16.86 4.21 0.35
C GLY A 397 -16.18 3.30 -0.67
N ASP A 398 -16.67 2.06 -0.82
CA ASP A 398 -16.18 1.13 -1.83
C ASP A 398 -17.08 1.19 -3.08
N LEU A 399 -16.48 1.18 -4.26
CA LEU A 399 -17.18 1.20 -5.55
C LEU A 399 -17.29 -0.21 -6.11
N GLY A 400 -18.44 -0.52 -6.69
CA GLY A 400 -18.72 -1.83 -7.27
C GLY A 400 -19.95 -1.84 -8.15
N TYR A 401 -20.31 -3.02 -8.60
CA TYR A 401 -21.54 -3.30 -9.30
C TYR A 401 -22.12 -4.63 -8.86
N ARG A 402 -23.42 -4.84 -9.12
CA ARG A 402 -24.11 -6.12 -8.94
C ARG A 402 -24.37 -6.74 -10.32
N ASP A 403 -24.12 -8.02 -10.48
CA ASP A 403 -24.51 -8.73 -11.70
C ASP A 403 -25.96 -9.25 -11.66
N LYS A 404 -26.44 -9.78 -12.79
CA LYS A 404 -27.80 -10.30 -12.96
C LYS A 404 -28.14 -11.49 -12.05
N ASP A 405 -27.12 -12.19 -11.52
CA ASP A 405 -27.31 -13.31 -10.61
C ASP A 405 -27.22 -12.85 -9.14
N GLY A 406 -27.09 -11.54 -8.89
CA GLY A 406 -27.08 -10.92 -7.57
C GLY A 406 -25.70 -10.88 -6.90
N TYR A 407 -24.62 -11.30 -7.60
CA TYR A 407 -23.26 -11.23 -7.07
C TYR A 407 -22.70 -9.83 -7.18
N TYR A 408 -21.95 -9.42 -6.15
CA TYR A 408 -21.31 -8.11 -6.11
C TYR A 408 -19.83 -8.21 -6.50
N PHE A 409 -19.35 -7.17 -7.19
CA PHE A 409 -17.98 -7.06 -7.64
C PHE A 409 -17.43 -5.69 -7.22
N ILE A 410 -16.25 -5.67 -6.56
CA ILE A 410 -15.56 -4.44 -6.21
C ILE A 410 -14.69 -4.00 -7.39
N VAL A 411 -14.80 -2.73 -7.77
CA VAL A 411 -13.92 -2.09 -8.78
C VAL A 411 -12.85 -1.21 -8.13
N GLY A 412 -13.04 -0.76 -6.89
CA GLY A 412 -12.05 0.03 -6.15
C GLY A 412 -12.66 0.78 -4.97
N ARG A 413 -11.88 1.69 -4.40
CA ARG A 413 -12.37 2.64 -3.40
C ARG A 413 -12.64 4.00 -4.03
N LYS A 414 -13.71 4.65 -3.61
CA LYS A 414 -14.08 5.99 -4.09
C LYS A 414 -12.93 7.00 -3.96
N LYS A 415 -12.20 6.93 -2.85
CA LYS A 415 -11.02 7.77 -2.57
C LYS A 415 -9.73 7.37 -3.29
N GLU A 416 -9.68 6.15 -3.85
CA GLU A 416 -8.53 5.62 -4.57
C GLU A 416 -8.73 5.64 -6.09
N MET A 417 -9.92 6.01 -6.55
CA MET A 417 -10.23 6.22 -7.96
C MET A 417 -9.40 7.41 -8.47
N ILE A 418 -8.68 7.18 -9.55
CA ILE A 418 -7.79 8.18 -10.16
C ILE A 418 -8.61 8.99 -11.15
N ILE A 419 -8.60 10.32 -11.00
CA ILE A 419 -9.29 11.24 -11.93
C ILE A 419 -8.22 11.90 -12.80
N SER A 420 -8.05 11.36 -14.00
CA SER A 420 -7.03 11.82 -14.94
C SER A 420 -7.68 12.44 -16.17
N GLY A 421 -7.54 13.75 -16.33
CA GLY A 421 -8.11 14.46 -17.49
C GLY A 421 -9.64 14.39 -17.57
N GLY A 422 -10.32 14.19 -16.45
CA GLY A 422 -11.79 14.03 -16.38
C GLY A 422 -12.28 12.60 -16.51
N GLU A 423 -11.38 11.62 -16.75
CA GLU A 423 -11.72 10.20 -16.84
C GLU A 423 -11.51 9.51 -15.49
N ASN A 424 -12.46 8.65 -15.11
CA ASN A 424 -12.37 7.83 -13.92
C ASN A 424 -11.59 6.53 -14.22
N ILE A 425 -10.48 6.34 -13.53
CA ILE A 425 -9.62 5.17 -13.69
C ILE A 425 -9.63 4.39 -12.38
N TYR A 426 -9.97 3.10 -12.47
CA TYR A 426 -10.01 2.21 -11.32
C TYR A 426 -8.68 1.44 -11.22
N PRO A 427 -7.89 1.62 -10.16
CA PRO A 427 -6.60 0.95 -9.98
C PRO A 427 -6.64 -0.56 -10.18
N LYS A 428 -7.66 -1.24 -9.67
CA LYS A 428 -7.84 -2.68 -9.75
C LYS A 428 -7.82 -3.22 -11.19
N GLU A 429 -8.40 -2.50 -12.13
CA GLU A 429 -8.42 -2.90 -13.54
C GLU A 429 -7.00 -3.08 -14.13
N ILE A 430 -6.11 -2.18 -13.76
CA ILE A 430 -4.70 -2.22 -14.23
C ILE A 430 -3.92 -3.24 -13.43
N GLU A 431 -4.14 -3.33 -12.13
CA GLU A 431 -3.53 -4.33 -11.24
C GLU A 431 -3.85 -5.75 -11.70
N GLU A 432 -5.10 -6.05 -12.07
CA GLU A 432 -5.50 -7.36 -12.61
C GLU A 432 -4.80 -7.72 -13.93
N VAL A 433 -4.50 -6.73 -14.77
CA VAL A 433 -3.71 -6.96 -15.98
C VAL A 433 -2.25 -7.26 -15.63
N LEU A 434 -1.67 -6.53 -14.69
CA LEU A 434 -0.29 -6.73 -14.25
C LEU A 434 -0.10 -8.08 -13.56
N TYR A 435 -1.00 -8.54 -12.72
CA TYR A 435 -0.90 -9.85 -12.04
C TYR A 435 -0.92 -11.06 -13.02
N LYS A 436 -1.31 -10.87 -14.29
CA LYS A 436 -1.22 -11.91 -15.33
C LYS A 436 0.17 -12.03 -15.93
N ASP A 437 1.10 -11.15 -15.58
CA ASP A 437 2.50 -11.25 -16.00
C ASP A 437 3.27 -12.13 -15.01
N ASP A 438 3.88 -13.19 -15.54
CA ASP A 438 4.58 -14.18 -14.70
C ASP A 438 5.81 -13.64 -13.98
N ASP A 439 6.35 -12.51 -14.39
CA ASP A 439 7.51 -11.85 -13.77
C ASP A 439 7.13 -10.90 -12.64
N ILE A 440 5.84 -10.61 -12.44
CA ILE A 440 5.34 -9.72 -11.40
C ILE A 440 4.95 -10.51 -10.16
N LEU A 441 5.53 -10.14 -9.00
CA LEU A 441 5.17 -10.68 -7.70
C LEU A 441 4.01 -9.93 -7.07
N ASP A 442 4.07 -8.59 -7.06
CA ASP A 442 3.06 -7.73 -6.45
C ASP A 442 3.06 -6.36 -7.12
N CYS A 443 1.94 -5.65 -7.08
CA CYS A 443 1.86 -4.32 -7.68
C CYS A 443 0.82 -3.43 -6.99
N ALA A 444 1.00 -2.11 -7.15
CA ALA A 444 0.04 -1.11 -6.73
C ALA A 444 -0.10 -0.03 -7.80
N ILE A 445 -1.34 0.32 -8.12
CA ILE A 445 -1.68 1.45 -8.98
C ILE A 445 -2.24 2.58 -8.13
N VAL A 446 -1.70 3.77 -8.30
CA VAL A 446 -2.06 4.96 -7.52
C VAL A 446 -2.19 6.21 -8.40
N GLY A 447 -2.99 7.18 -7.96
CA GLY A 447 -3.03 8.52 -8.54
C GLY A 447 -1.90 9.38 -8.00
N ILE A 448 -1.05 9.87 -8.87
CA ILE A 448 0.02 10.82 -8.54
C ILE A 448 -0.41 12.21 -9.01
N PRO A 449 -0.30 13.26 -8.18
CA PRO A 449 -0.66 14.62 -8.59
C PRO A 449 0.07 15.06 -9.88
N ASP A 450 -0.70 15.51 -10.87
CA ASP A 450 -0.21 15.94 -12.19
C ASP A 450 -0.77 17.33 -12.53
N LYS A 451 0.10 18.24 -12.94
CA LYS A 451 -0.28 19.65 -13.24
C LYS A 451 -1.24 19.79 -14.43
N THR A 452 -1.21 18.86 -15.36
CA THR A 452 -1.98 18.92 -16.62
C THR A 452 -3.30 18.16 -16.51
N TYR A 453 -3.28 17.00 -15.87
CA TYR A 453 -4.41 16.07 -15.86
C TYR A 453 -5.11 15.97 -14.48
N GLY A 454 -4.66 16.74 -13.48
CA GLY A 454 -5.08 16.61 -12.09
C GLY A 454 -4.36 15.47 -11.41
N GLU A 455 -4.52 14.26 -11.92
CA GLU A 455 -3.77 13.07 -11.50
C GLU A 455 -3.20 12.30 -12.69
N ALA A 456 -2.08 11.66 -12.51
CA ALA A 456 -1.48 10.71 -13.44
C ALA A 456 -1.46 9.30 -12.82
N VAL A 457 -1.64 8.28 -13.62
CA VAL A 457 -1.52 6.89 -13.17
C VAL A 457 -0.06 6.56 -12.88
N GLY A 458 0.22 6.13 -11.64
CA GLY A 458 1.51 5.59 -11.21
C GLY A 458 1.39 4.09 -10.94
N ALA A 459 2.33 3.31 -11.46
CA ALA A 459 2.45 1.87 -11.24
C ALA A 459 3.72 1.58 -10.44
N PHE A 460 3.57 0.92 -9.29
CA PHE A 460 4.67 0.49 -8.42
C PHE A 460 4.67 -1.05 -8.40
N ILE A 461 5.76 -1.66 -8.84
CA ILE A 461 5.80 -3.07 -9.19
C ILE A 461 6.95 -3.77 -8.47
N ILE A 462 6.65 -4.89 -7.80
CA ILE A 462 7.65 -5.79 -7.24
C ILE A 462 7.84 -6.96 -8.22
N PRO A 463 9.00 -7.12 -8.82
CA PRO A 463 9.29 -8.27 -9.67
C PRO A 463 9.52 -9.54 -8.83
N LYS A 464 9.32 -10.71 -9.43
CA LYS A 464 9.70 -11.98 -8.82
C LYS A 464 11.22 -12.10 -8.69
N ALA A 465 11.66 -12.91 -7.74
CA ALA A 465 13.09 -13.15 -7.50
C ALA A 465 13.77 -13.72 -8.76
N GLY A 466 14.81 -13.02 -9.22
CA GLY A 466 15.56 -13.38 -10.43
C GLY A 466 15.01 -12.81 -11.74
N SER A 467 13.88 -12.11 -11.72
CA SER A 467 13.37 -11.38 -12.89
C SER A 467 14.24 -10.14 -13.18
N THR A 468 14.41 -9.86 -14.46
CA THR A 468 15.12 -8.66 -14.98
C THR A 468 14.13 -7.63 -15.53
N LEU A 469 12.89 -7.65 -15.07
CA LEU A 469 11.80 -6.81 -15.53
C LEU A 469 12.18 -5.33 -15.47
N THR A 470 11.93 -4.61 -16.56
CA THR A 470 12.21 -3.17 -16.68
C THR A 470 10.92 -2.37 -16.91
N GLU A 471 10.98 -1.05 -16.70
CA GLU A 471 9.90 -0.13 -17.04
C GLU A 471 9.44 -0.29 -18.51
N LYS A 472 10.40 -0.52 -19.43
CA LYS A 472 10.13 -0.71 -20.87
C LYS A 472 9.32 -1.98 -21.11
N ASP A 473 9.63 -3.06 -20.40
CA ASP A 473 8.91 -4.33 -20.53
C ASP A 473 7.47 -4.18 -20.06
N ILE A 474 7.26 -3.52 -18.93
CA ILE A 474 5.92 -3.19 -18.41
C ILE A 474 5.13 -2.33 -19.41
N LYS A 475 5.75 -1.30 -19.97
CA LYS A 475 5.12 -0.47 -21.00
C LYS A 475 4.72 -1.27 -22.23
N THR A 476 5.58 -2.16 -22.67
CA THR A 476 5.32 -3.03 -23.82
C THR A 476 4.20 -4.02 -23.52
N TYR A 477 4.18 -4.59 -22.32
CA TYR A 477 3.16 -5.52 -21.85
C TYR A 477 1.76 -4.90 -21.73
N LEU A 478 1.67 -3.71 -21.15
CA LEU A 478 0.40 -3.01 -20.91
C LEU A 478 -0.21 -2.41 -22.18
N ARG A 479 0.61 -1.92 -23.11
CA ARG A 479 0.16 -1.15 -24.28
C ARG A 479 -0.96 -1.81 -25.11
N PRO A 480 -0.95 -3.12 -25.41
CA PRO A 480 -2.04 -3.76 -26.14
C PRO A 480 -3.24 -4.16 -25.25
N LYS A 481 -3.17 -4.01 -23.94
CA LYS A 481 -4.11 -4.60 -22.98
C LYS A 481 -5.00 -3.59 -22.26
N ILE A 482 -4.58 -2.32 -22.20
CA ILE A 482 -5.34 -1.27 -21.53
C ILE A 482 -5.51 -0.05 -22.43
N ALA A 483 -6.59 0.70 -22.20
CA ALA A 483 -6.86 1.93 -22.94
C ALA A 483 -5.79 3.00 -22.67
N GLY A 484 -5.51 3.87 -23.65
CA GLY A 484 -4.43 4.84 -23.58
C GLY A 484 -4.51 5.81 -22.39
N TYR A 485 -5.73 6.24 -22.01
CA TYR A 485 -5.93 7.14 -20.86
C TYR A 485 -5.65 6.47 -19.50
N LYS A 486 -5.72 5.11 -19.42
CA LYS A 486 -5.39 4.30 -18.24
C LYS A 486 -3.89 4.00 -18.13
N PHE A 487 -3.11 4.37 -19.16
CA PHE A 487 -1.70 3.96 -19.24
C PHE A 487 -0.86 4.67 -18.18
N PRO A 488 -0.07 3.93 -17.36
CA PRO A 488 0.76 4.54 -16.35
C PRO A 488 1.81 5.48 -16.94
N LYS A 489 1.82 6.72 -16.50
CA LYS A 489 2.88 7.69 -16.83
C LYS A 489 4.14 7.46 -16.02
N ILE A 490 3.96 6.94 -14.81
CA ILE A 490 5.02 6.66 -13.86
C ILE A 490 5.03 5.15 -13.64
N ILE A 491 6.19 4.52 -13.82
CA ILE A 491 6.40 3.09 -13.55
C ILE A 491 7.68 2.96 -12.73
N GLU A 492 7.54 2.49 -11.51
CA GLU A 492 8.65 2.27 -10.58
C GLU A 492 8.77 0.79 -10.24
N ILE A 493 9.98 0.25 -10.41
CA ILE A 493 10.32 -1.09 -9.94
C ILE A 493 10.84 -0.96 -8.52
N VAL A 494 10.11 -1.56 -7.57
CA VAL A 494 10.40 -1.44 -6.14
C VAL A 494 10.68 -2.80 -5.51
N THR A 495 11.38 -2.80 -4.39
CA THR A 495 11.69 -4.03 -3.64
C THR A 495 10.59 -4.41 -2.67
N GLU A 496 9.81 -3.42 -2.22
CA GLU A 496 8.71 -3.61 -1.28
C GLU A 496 7.63 -2.55 -1.49
N LEU A 497 6.41 -2.87 -1.04
CA LEU A 497 5.28 -1.94 -0.99
C LEU A 497 4.86 -1.78 0.48
N PRO A 498 4.56 -0.56 0.95
CA PRO A 498 4.10 -0.33 2.31
C PRO A 498 2.77 -1.06 2.54
N LYS A 499 2.71 -1.84 3.62
CA LYS A 499 1.53 -2.66 3.96
C LYS A 499 1.06 -2.38 5.38
N THR A 500 -0.23 -2.57 5.59
CA THR A 500 -0.83 -2.59 6.94
C THR A 500 -0.44 -3.88 7.67
N ALA A 501 -0.71 -3.93 8.98
CA ALA A 501 -0.54 -5.15 9.79
C ALA A 501 -1.33 -6.36 9.25
N THR A 502 -2.40 -6.11 8.51
CA THR A 502 -3.19 -7.16 7.83
C THR A 502 -2.66 -7.52 6.46
N GLY A 503 -1.54 -6.93 6.01
CA GLY A 503 -0.95 -7.19 4.68
C GLY A 503 -1.60 -6.42 3.53
N LYS A 504 -2.49 -5.47 3.81
CA LYS A 504 -3.10 -4.61 2.79
C LYS A 504 -2.14 -3.50 2.38
N ILE A 505 -1.96 -3.28 1.06
CA ILE A 505 -1.12 -2.21 0.53
C ILE A 505 -1.67 -0.84 0.93
N GLN A 506 -0.80 0.04 1.43
CA GLN A 506 -1.11 1.41 1.84
C GLN A 506 -0.82 2.39 0.69
N LYS A 507 -1.75 2.49 -0.25
CA LYS A 507 -1.60 3.32 -1.47
C LYS A 507 -1.30 4.79 -1.18
N ASN A 508 -1.88 5.36 -0.12
CA ASN A 508 -1.59 6.72 0.31
C ASN A 508 -0.12 6.91 0.72
N LYS A 509 0.49 5.94 1.41
CA LYS A 509 1.91 6.01 1.77
C LYS A 509 2.82 5.95 0.55
N ILE A 510 2.47 5.14 -0.45
CA ILE A 510 3.20 5.11 -1.72
C ILE A 510 3.20 6.52 -2.36
N VAL A 511 2.05 7.18 -2.41
CA VAL A 511 1.93 8.54 -2.96
C VAL A 511 2.73 9.54 -2.13
N GLU A 512 2.62 9.50 -0.80
CA GLU A 512 3.34 10.38 0.12
C GLU A 512 4.87 10.24 -0.03
N GLU A 513 5.37 9.00 -0.07
CA GLU A 513 6.79 8.70 -0.23
C GLU A 513 7.30 9.12 -1.61
N TYR A 514 6.55 8.82 -2.68
CA TYR A 514 6.92 9.21 -4.04
C TYR A 514 6.94 10.73 -4.21
N VAL A 515 5.88 11.44 -3.77
CA VAL A 515 5.80 12.90 -3.84
C VAL A 515 6.83 13.54 -2.89
N GLY A 516 7.09 12.93 -1.72
CA GLY A 516 8.14 13.34 -0.79
C GLY A 516 9.52 13.27 -1.43
N ASN A 517 9.83 12.17 -2.12
CA ASN A 517 11.08 12.00 -2.86
C ASN A 517 11.21 12.99 -4.03
N LEU A 518 10.12 13.30 -4.74
CA LEU A 518 10.12 14.36 -5.76
C LEU A 518 10.36 15.75 -5.17
N LYS A 519 9.89 16.01 -3.95
CA LYS A 519 10.17 17.28 -3.23
C LYS A 519 11.61 17.38 -2.75
N LEU A 520 12.30 16.26 -2.51
CA LEU A 520 13.74 16.21 -2.23
C LEU A 520 14.58 16.55 -3.47
N ILE A 521 14.03 16.38 -4.67
CA ILE A 521 14.55 16.95 -5.92
C ILE A 521 14.00 18.37 -6.01
N THR A 522 14.50 19.28 -5.22
CA THR A 522 14.23 20.69 -5.40
C THR A 522 14.85 21.09 -6.74
N LYS A 523 14.04 21.31 -7.77
CA LYS A 523 14.48 22.14 -8.90
C LYS A 523 14.72 23.53 -8.33
N VAL A 524 15.94 23.79 -7.96
CA VAL A 524 16.39 25.15 -7.74
C VAL A 524 16.62 25.72 -9.12
N ASP A 525 15.69 26.51 -9.61
CA ASP A 525 15.92 27.42 -10.71
C ASP A 525 16.89 28.50 -10.20
N GLY A 526 18.13 28.10 -10.03
CA GLY A 526 19.24 28.95 -9.63
C GLY A 526 20.28 28.93 -10.73
N HIS A 527 20.65 30.10 -11.23
CA HIS A 527 21.88 30.24 -12.01
C HIS A 527 23.06 29.94 -11.07
N VAL A 528 23.61 28.73 -11.17
CA VAL A 528 24.87 28.40 -10.51
C VAL A 528 25.97 29.07 -11.30
N ASN A 529 26.32 30.29 -10.92
CA ASN A 529 27.50 31.00 -11.45
C ASN A 529 28.73 30.56 -10.68
N ILE A 530 29.20 29.34 -10.90
CA ILE A 530 30.44 28.84 -10.33
C ILE A 530 31.57 29.29 -11.25
N GLN A 531 32.34 30.27 -10.80
CA GLN A 531 33.58 30.59 -11.46
C GLN A 531 34.60 29.51 -11.11
N TYR A 532 34.96 28.70 -12.08
CA TYR A 532 36.03 27.72 -11.93
C TYR A 532 37.03 27.82 -13.06
N LYS A 533 38.30 27.56 -12.73
CA LYS A 533 39.40 27.54 -13.68
C LYS A 533 39.62 26.10 -14.15
N TRP A 534 39.56 25.91 -15.45
CA TRP A 534 39.85 24.62 -16.08
C TRP A 534 41.27 24.62 -16.58
N VAL A 535 41.91 23.45 -16.49
CA VAL A 535 43.11 23.17 -17.27
C VAL A 535 42.67 22.40 -18.49
N TYR A 536 42.73 23.01 -19.64
CA TYR A 536 42.30 22.42 -20.91
C TYR A 536 43.22 21.26 -21.40
N GLY A 537 44.33 21.01 -20.76
CA GLY A 537 45.35 20.13 -21.26
C GLY A 537 46.13 20.71 -22.45
N SER A 538 47.18 20.05 -22.87
CA SER A 538 48.11 20.56 -23.94
C SER A 538 47.40 20.70 -25.31
N ALA A 539 46.55 19.78 -25.68
CA ALA A 539 45.87 19.77 -26.97
C ALA A 539 44.93 20.97 -27.15
N LEU A 540 43.94 21.09 -26.29
CA LEU A 540 42.98 22.23 -26.33
C LEU A 540 43.64 23.54 -25.96
N GLY A 541 44.63 23.55 -25.05
CA GLY A 541 45.38 24.74 -24.69
C GLY A 541 46.09 25.40 -25.87
N LYS A 542 46.77 24.62 -26.73
CA LYS A 542 47.36 25.13 -27.95
C LYS A 542 46.35 25.68 -28.93
N PHE A 543 45.24 24.98 -29.12
CA PHE A 543 44.14 25.42 -30.00
C PHE A 543 43.54 26.77 -29.54
N TYR A 544 43.14 26.89 -28.30
CA TYR A 544 42.54 28.13 -27.81
C TYR A 544 43.53 29.29 -27.72
N ASN A 545 44.81 28.99 -27.48
CA ASN A 545 45.83 30.03 -27.54
C ASN A 545 45.98 30.55 -28.98
N ALA A 546 46.00 29.69 -29.99
CA ALA A 546 46.07 30.08 -31.40
C ALA A 546 44.85 30.90 -31.87
N LEU A 547 43.63 30.51 -31.41
CA LEU A 547 42.41 31.33 -31.67
C LEU A 547 42.60 32.75 -31.12
N ARG A 548 43.14 32.89 -29.88
CA ARG A 548 43.37 34.18 -29.22
C ARG A 548 44.45 35.01 -29.89
N THR A 549 45.62 34.42 -30.12
CA THR A 549 46.82 35.19 -30.51
C THR A 549 47.01 35.34 -32.00
N GLU A 550 46.54 34.36 -32.78
CA GLU A 550 46.83 34.23 -34.20
C GLU A 550 45.57 34.34 -35.11
N GLY A 551 44.39 34.03 -34.52
CA GLY A 551 43.18 33.89 -35.36
C GLY A 551 43.25 32.73 -36.35
N LYS A 552 43.83 31.60 -35.88
CA LYS A 552 44.05 30.44 -36.72
C LYS A 552 43.51 29.16 -36.04
N PHE A 553 43.17 28.20 -36.90
CA PHE A 553 42.78 26.84 -36.49
C PHE A 553 43.98 25.90 -36.47
N TYR A 554 44.12 25.12 -35.43
CA TYR A 554 45.00 23.98 -35.35
C TYR A 554 44.19 22.71 -35.09
N GLY A 555 44.44 21.70 -35.90
CA GLY A 555 43.98 20.34 -35.65
C GLY A 555 45.10 19.50 -35.02
N ILE A 556 44.77 18.31 -34.56
CA ILE A 556 45.71 17.31 -34.12
C ILE A 556 45.56 16.03 -34.96
N LYS A 557 46.66 15.52 -35.48
CA LYS A 557 46.67 14.38 -36.39
C LYS A 557 46.82 13.07 -35.66
N CYS A 558 45.99 12.10 -36.01
CA CYS A 558 46.10 10.74 -35.46
C CYS A 558 47.24 9.98 -36.13
N PRO A 559 48.17 9.38 -35.35
CA PRO A 559 49.28 8.63 -35.97
C PRO A 559 48.83 7.34 -36.66
N LYS A 560 47.65 6.79 -36.31
CA LYS A 560 47.15 5.52 -36.86
C LYS A 560 46.25 5.74 -38.07
N CYS A 561 45.16 6.53 -38.00
CA CYS A 561 44.25 6.72 -39.12
C CYS A 561 44.57 7.98 -39.96
N GLN A 562 45.58 8.75 -39.58
CA GLN A 562 45.98 10.01 -40.23
C GLN A 562 44.90 11.12 -40.22
N GLY A 563 43.75 10.87 -39.59
CA GLY A 563 42.67 11.83 -39.48
C GLY A 563 43.05 13.01 -38.58
N VAL A 564 42.67 14.23 -38.98
CA VAL A 564 42.94 15.46 -38.23
C VAL A 564 41.69 15.87 -37.49
N GLN A 565 41.76 16.05 -36.17
CA GLN A 565 40.66 16.48 -35.32
C GLN A 565 40.75 17.99 -35.02
N CYS A 566 39.72 18.72 -35.32
CA CYS A 566 39.56 20.15 -35.00
C CYS A 566 38.16 20.37 -34.43
N PRO A 567 38.00 20.82 -33.17
CA PRO A 567 39.06 21.08 -32.17
C PRO A 567 39.88 19.84 -31.79
N PRO A 568 41.15 19.99 -31.41
CA PRO A 568 42.04 18.87 -31.16
C PRO A 568 41.68 18.11 -29.88
N LYS A 569 41.80 16.79 -29.90
CA LYS A 569 41.62 15.89 -28.75
C LYS A 569 42.91 15.09 -28.54
N ALA A 570 43.34 14.95 -27.27
CA ALA A 570 44.56 14.21 -26.93
C ALA A 570 44.56 12.75 -27.41
N PHE A 571 43.36 12.17 -27.58
CA PHE A 571 43.19 10.81 -28.10
C PHE A 571 42.26 10.81 -29.31
N CYS A 572 42.58 9.96 -30.30
CA CYS A 572 41.73 9.75 -31.46
C CYS A 572 40.42 9.07 -31.06
N GLY A 573 39.26 9.65 -31.38
CA GLY A 573 37.95 9.08 -31.06
C GLY A 573 37.60 7.79 -31.79
N ILE A 574 38.37 7.42 -32.84
CA ILE A 574 38.18 6.19 -33.67
C ILE A 574 39.20 5.14 -33.29
N CYS A 575 40.46 5.53 -33.19
CA CYS A 575 41.57 4.59 -33.01
C CYS A 575 42.02 4.38 -31.57
N TYR A 576 41.54 5.24 -30.64
CA TYR A 576 41.86 5.25 -29.19
C TYR A 576 43.38 5.31 -28.91
N VAL A 577 44.12 5.98 -29.77
CA VAL A 577 45.59 6.21 -29.63
C VAL A 577 45.83 7.69 -29.32
N GLU A 578 46.91 7.97 -28.63
CA GLU A 578 47.33 9.34 -28.30
C GLU A 578 47.74 10.09 -29.56
N CYS A 579 47.36 11.36 -29.67
CA CYS A 579 47.66 12.27 -30.76
C CYS A 579 48.52 13.42 -30.24
N THR A 580 49.69 13.67 -30.90
CA THR A 580 50.66 14.68 -30.47
C THR A 580 51.06 15.63 -31.58
N GLU A 581 50.81 15.29 -32.85
CA GLU A 581 51.20 16.10 -34.03
C GLU A 581 50.11 17.16 -34.31
N PHE A 582 50.46 18.41 -34.18
CA PHE A 582 49.58 19.53 -34.54
C PHE A 582 49.76 19.97 -35.99
N VAL A 583 48.64 20.24 -36.65
CA VAL A 583 48.59 20.70 -38.06
C VAL A 583 47.83 22.00 -38.11
N GLU A 584 48.41 23.04 -38.71
CA GLU A 584 47.68 24.28 -39.03
C GLU A 584 46.65 24.03 -40.12
N LEU A 585 45.43 24.52 -39.91
CA LEU A 585 44.30 24.39 -40.86
C LEU A 585 43.91 25.76 -41.43
N PRO A 586 43.43 25.81 -42.65
CA PRO A 586 42.99 27.05 -43.28
C PRO A 586 41.72 27.61 -42.55
N ASN A 587 41.58 28.93 -42.59
CA ASN A 587 40.42 29.63 -42.08
C ASN A 587 39.21 29.55 -43.04
N VAL A 588 38.92 28.36 -43.56
CA VAL A 588 37.83 28.10 -44.49
C VAL A 588 37.29 26.71 -44.16
N GLY A 589 35.98 26.55 -44.29
CA GLY A 589 35.32 25.28 -44.08
C GLY A 589 34.03 25.13 -44.89
N VAL A 590 33.39 24.01 -44.72
CA VAL A 590 32.14 23.67 -45.39
C VAL A 590 31.05 23.35 -44.37
N VAL A 591 29.86 23.81 -44.59
CA VAL A 591 28.66 23.48 -43.79
C VAL A 591 28.22 22.05 -44.16
N GLU A 592 28.34 21.12 -43.26
CA GLU A 592 27.89 19.73 -43.46
C GLU A 592 26.44 19.51 -43.03
N THR A 593 25.97 20.24 -42.01
CA THR A 593 24.55 20.31 -41.62
C THR A 593 24.28 21.59 -40.87
N PHE A 594 23.04 22.02 -40.86
CA PHE A 594 22.62 23.22 -40.14
C PHE A 594 21.19 23.13 -39.65
N THR A 595 20.85 24.02 -38.72
CA THR A 595 19.50 24.22 -38.22
C THR A 595 19.24 25.71 -37.94
N THR A 596 18.05 26.18 -38.29
CA THR A 596 17.64 27.54 -37.94
C THR A 596 16.69 27.53 -36.76
N VAL A 597 17.00 28.37 -35.79
CA VAL A 597 16.21 28.55 -34.57
C VAL A 597 15.22 29.71 -34.79
N HIS A 598 13.94 29.41 -34.73
CA HIS A 598 12.86 30.40 -34.89
C HIS A 598 12.16 30.74 -33.58
N MET A 599 12.31 29.92 -32.55
CA MET A 599 11.65 30.10 -31.26
C MET A 599 12.57 30.64 -30.19
N GLU A 600 12.05 31.53 -29.35
CA GLU A 600 12.77 32.12 -28.24
C GLU A 600 12.78 31.14 -27.04
N PHE A 601 13.93 30.89 -26.41
CA PHE A 601 14.09 30.09 -25.20
C PHE A 601 15.14 30.68 -24.27
N PRO A 602 15.07 30.43 -22.95
CA PRO A 602 16.02 30.97 -22.00
C PRO A 602 17.47 30.53 -22.26
N GLY A 603 18.40 31.46 -22.18
CA GLY A 603 19.85 31.18 -22.30
C GLY A 603 20.38 31.10 -23.73
N GLN A 604 19.57 31.36 -24.74
CA GLN A 604 20.05 31.41 -26.14
C GLN A 604 21.02 32.55 -26.40
N PRO A 605 21.97 32.39 -27.36
CA PRO A 605 23.07 33.35 -27.56
C PRO A 605 22.61 34.65 -28.25
N ARG A 606 21.50 34.64 -28.99
CA ARG A 606 20.89 35.80 -29.66
C ARG A 606 19.40 35.59 -29.93
N LYS A 607 18.69 36.65 -30.23
CA LYS A 607 17.27 36.56 -30.62
C LYS A 607 17.07 35.81 -31.94
N PRO A 608 16.06 34.96 -32.05
CA PRO A 608 15.71 34.31 -33.31
C PRO A 608 15.23 35.32 -34.38
N PRO A 609 15.33 35.01 -35.71
CA PRO A 609 15.91 33.77 -36.22
C PRO A 609 17.44 33.83 -36.30
N TYR A 610 18.10 32.69 -36.04
CA TYR A 610 19.54 32.51 -36.26
C TYR A 610 19.86 31.06 -36.61
N THR A 611 20.93 30.85 -37.40
CA THR A 611 21.31 29.50 -37.84
C THR A 611 22.59 29.04 -37.19
N TYR A 612 22.57 27.81 -36.68
CA TYR A 612 23.76 27.06 -36.28
C TYR A 612 24.13 26.06 -37.37
N GLY A 613 25.43 25.95 -37.64
CA GLY A 613 25.98 24.94 -38.54
C GLY A 613 27.04 24.07 -37.89
N TYR A 614 27.08 22.82 -38.32
CA TYR A 614 28.25 21.96 -38.17
C TYR A 614 29.18 22.28 -39.30
N ILE A 615 30.30 22.90 -39.00
CA ILE A 615 31.25 23.44 -39.96
C ILE A 615 32.52 22.57 -39.88
N LYS A 616 32.83 21.93 -40.98
CA LYS A 616 34.03 21.18 -41.13
C LYS A 616 35.11 22.05 -41.73
N ILE A 617 36.13 22.39 -40.95
CA ILE A 617 37.29 23.14 -41.42
C ILE A 617 38.07 22.27 -42.41
N ASP A 618 38.50 22.89 -43.51
CA ASP A 618 39.24 22.17 -44.56
C ASP A 618 40.47 21.44 -43.99
N GLY A 619 40.60 20.18 -44.36
CA GLY A 619 41.65 19.31 -43.85
C GLY A 619 41.31 18.64 -42.51
N SER A 620 40.18 19.00 -41.83
CA SER A 620 39.74 18.33 -40.61
C SER A 620 38.81 17.13 -40.91
N HIS A 621 38.71 16.21 -39.92
CA HIS A 621 37.76 15.09 -39.93
C HIS A 621 36.66 15.26 -38.88
N THR A 622 36.70 16.35 -38.13
CA THR A 622 35.70 16.72 -37.11
C THR A 622 35.17 18.12 -37.40
N HIS A 623 34.17 18.54 -36.63
CA HIS A 623 33.40 19.76 -36.89
C HIS A 623 33.52 20.75 -35.76
N ILE A 624 33.38 22.03 -36.10
CA ILE A 624 33.08 23.12 -35.15
C ILE A 624 31.61 23.45 -35.27
N TYR A 625 30.92 23.52 -34.13
CA TYR A 625 29.53 23.94 -34.08
C TYR A 625 29.46 25.44 -33.80
N HIS A 626 28.97 26.24 -34.76
CA HIS A 626 28.96 27.69 -34.66
C HIS A 626 27.84 28.36 -35.44
N ILE A 627 27.63 29.66 -35.18
CA ILE A 627 26.61 30.47 -35.88
C ILE A 627 27.08 30.75 -37.31
N ILE A 628 26.13 30.70 -38.25
CA ILE A 628 26.27 31.16 -39.63
C ILE A 628 25.48 32.45 -39.76
N ALA A 629 26.10 33.53 -40.30
CA ALA A 629 25.43 34.83 -40.49
C ALA A 629 25.92 35.50 -41.79
N ASP A 630 25.46 36.73 -42.04
CA ASP A 630 25.71 37.51 -43.27
C ASP A 630 25.23 36.79 -44.56
N ILE A 631 24.16 36.01 -44.42
CA ILE A 631 23.49 35.27 -45.48
C ILE A 631 22.00 35.14 -45.17
N GLU A 632 21.15 35.21 -46.17
CA GLU A 632 19.71 34.95 -45.96
C GLU A 632 19.47 33.46 -45.68
N GLU A 633 18.53 33.13 -44.81
CA GLU A 633 18.25 31.75 -44.39
C GLU A 633 18.00 30.82 -45.58
N LYS A 634 17.27 31.27 -46.59
CA LYS A 634 16.94 30.50 -47.79
C LYS A 634 18.16 30.09 -48.63
N ASP A 635 19.30 30.81 -48.49
CA ASP A 635 20.52 30.61 -49.24
C ASP A 635 21.53 29.71 -48.47
N ILE A 636 21.23 29.36 -47.20
CA ILE A 636 22.02 28.44 -46.43
C ILE A 636 21.75 27.01 -46.86
N HIS A 637 22.78 26.29 -47.25
CA HIS A 637 22.63 24.92 -47.71
C HIS A 637 23.86 24.05 -47.30
N VAL A 638 23.66 22.73 -47.31
CA VAL A 638 24.78 21.78 -47.13
C VAL A 638 25.77 21.95 -48.29
N GLY A 639 27.04 22.02 -47.98
CA GLY A 639 28.10 22.31 -48.94
C GLY A 639 28.46 23.80 -49.09
N LEU A 640 27.75 24.68 -48.40
CA LEU A 640 28.10 26.11 -48.39
C LEU A 640 29.53 26.30 -47.82
N ARG A 641 30.35 27.04 -48.57
CA ARG A 641 31.70 27.42 -48.18
C ARG A 641 31.64 28.64 -47.26
N VAL A 642 32.28 28.53 -46.10
CA VAL A 642 32.27 29.57 -45.06
C VAL A 642 33.61 29.87 -44.47
N GLU A 643 33.81 31.10 -44.01
CA GLU A 643 35.01 31.57 -43.35
C GLU A 643 34.64 32.24 -42.00
N PRO A 644 35.51 32.17 -40.97
CA PRO A 644 35.25 32.77 -39.67
C PRO A 644 35.37 34.29 -39.71
N VAL A 645 34.45 35.00 -39.07
CA VAL A 645 34.57 36.40 -38.70
C VAL A 645 35.12 36.44 -37.29
N TRP A 646 36.38 36.86 -37.15
CA TRP A 646 37.08 36.90 -35.89
C TRP A 646 36.71 38.15 -35.07
N GLU A 647 36.71 37.97 -33.75
CA GLU A 647 36.69 39.09 -32.81
C GLU A 647 38.01 39.89 -32.93
N LEU A 648 37.97 41.17 -32.57
CA LEU A 648 39.15 42.03 -32.58
C LEU A 648 40.27 41.41 -31.71
N PRO A 649 41.53 41.45 -32.14
CA PRO A 649 42.64 40.79 -31.42
C PRO A 649 42.67 41.06 -29.91
N GLU A 650 42.43 42.35 -29.51
CA GLU A 650 42.44 42.80 -28.13
C GLU A 650 41.25 42.31 -27.31
N LYS A 651 40.21 41.80 -27.92
CA LYS A 651 39.00 41.27 -27.28
C LYS A 651 38.97 39.76 -27.19
N ARG A 652 39.89 39.09 -27.89
CA ARG A 652 39.93 37.60 -27.92
C ARG A 652 40.37 37.07 -26.56
N LYS A 653 39.69 36.04 -26.10
CA LYS A 653 39.82 35.44 -24.78
C LYS A 653 40.41 34.02 -24.78
N GLY A 654 40.58 33.40 -25.94
CA GLY A 654 40.98 32.02 -26.07
C GLY A 654 39.77 31.07 -25.89
N THR A 655 38.71 31.31 -26.61
CA THR A 655 37.49 30.49 -26.62
C THR A 655 36.92 30.46 -28.02
N LEU A 656 35.95 29.57 -28.29
CA LEU A 656 35.24 29.58 -29.57
C LEU A 656 34.46 30.88 -29.82
N TYR A 657 34.18 31.67 -28.78
CA TYR A 657 33.56 32.98 -28.91
C TYR A 657 34.51 34.05 -29.46
N ASP A 658 35.78 33.73 -29.66
CA ASP A 658 36.72 34.55 -30.42
C ASP A 658 36.37 34.57 -31.92
N ILE A 659 35.51 33.64 -32.37
CA ILE A 659 34.81 33.68 -33.65
C ILE A 659 33.42 34.25 -33.39
N GLN A 660 33.10 35.39 -34.01
CA GLN A 660 31.74 35.98 -33.90
C GLN A 660 30.69 35.13 -34.59
N TYR A 661 30.97 34.70 -35.79
CA TYR A 661 30.15 33.83 -36.63
C TYR A 661 30.95 33.36 -37.86
N PHE A 662 30.39 32.46 -38.64
CA PHE A 662 30.91 32.13 -39.97
C PHE A 662 30.03 32.78 -41.02
N LYS A 663 30.67 33.36 -42.06
CA LYS A 663 30.03 33.96 -43.23
C LYS A 663 30.40 33.21 -44.52
N PRO A 664 29.64 33.34 -45.63
CA PRO A 664 30.06 32.80 -46.93
C PRO A 664 31.39 33.36 -47.37
N VAL A 665 32.23 32.49 -47.99
CA VAL A 665 33.54 32.87 -48.54
C VAL A 665 33.33 33.88 -49.69
N GLY A 666 34.02 35.04 -49.63
CA GLY A 666 33.96 36.05 -50.66
C GLY A 666 32.83 37.07 -50.55
N LYS A 667 32.11 37.11 -49.45
CA LYS A 667 31.17 38.14 -49.07
C LYS A 667 31.75 39.12 -48.03
#